data_9a446f1d631634f1e3031e4f1c6ef040
#
_entry.id   9a446f1d631634f1e3031e4f1c6ef040
#
_cell.length_a   1.000
_cell.length_b   1.000
_cell.length_c   1.000
_cell.angle_alpha   90.00
_cell.angle_beta   90.00
_cell.angle_gamma   90.00
#
_symmetry.space_group_name_H-M   'P 1'
#
loop_
_entity.id
_entity.type
_entity.pdbx_description
1 polymer ?
#
loop_
_entity_poly.entity_id
_entity_poly.type
_entity_poly.pdbx_seq_one_letter_code
_entity_poly.pdbx_strand_id
1 'polypeptide(L)'
;MKRTFLKQGFILTVFLTALTFNSTQAQDLKSALLLTKSEQYDKAESMLQQLIQKEPSNSKYYFYLGENYLLNYFADTISNSLALATKEAKDIYQKGVNANPGDPLNYIGLAKVAFYLDDNKTAAEMRAKAKSFLLPYKNIKKIVPPAQDYAFALAKIAESYIKDGEVDTTSALPLIRQAIKIDAKNPEIFLIAGDIYILANDGSNAIRNYNLAQFADPKSPTANMKIGNIYVRGKSLQAAIPYFEEAINLDANYAPAYRELGQLYWLAGRLEQSKTNFKKYLDLTEGNVPAKTRYVNSLFYAGDYDEVIKNVEEILAVDKSRSYMNRLAGYSSFEKKNADYDKALSYMEELFNTVSPERILPKDYHYMARILMKKNQNYPKMLDELANLEQQMNKEKSRYASASAADKVKIKPSLDNITAKYNKLKADVEKANKEIDRGFAEYLKVLELKPQDKGVLSEMSSNYYNFRRYDKAAKTWAKMLDPNNEKPEDYMQIGRAYYNGEKYKTADSVFNVVLKKSPDYIPAYLWIARTYSKMDPDSKLGLAKPKFEKLIQVARKDSLANEAEMIEAFGYLGYYHMTKDNYSTSKEYYNRMIELDPNNKENKIRGYNGLGLLELRMAGNEKTNEGRLPYLAKSTDAYSKILALDPNNASAKSQINYIRDFEAQVKKGINPNEIKGIVKDASTGQPIAYASVRVKDTAAEALTNSKGEFKFEIPQGVEILLISAKGFQSKEITITKSRVYNVSLEK
;
A
#
# COMPACT_ATOMS: atom_id res chain seq x y z
N MET A 1 -44.20 -9.63 82.21
CA MET A 1 -42.95 -9.11 81.65
C MET A 1 -42.18 -10.03 80.65
N LYS A 2 -42.58 -11.23 80.38
CA LYS A 2 -41.85 -12.15 79.44
C LYS A 2 -42.34 -12.13 77.97
N ARG A 3 -43.46 -11.49 77.61
CA ARG A 3 -43.97 -11.43 76.20
C ARG A 3 -43.59 -10.16 75.44
N THR A 4 -43.08 -9.11 76.10
CA THR A 4 -42.69 -7.86 75.43
C THR A 4 -41.22 -7.88 74.94
N PHE A 5 -40.36 -8.66 75.61
CA PHE A 5 -38.95 -8.80 75.18
C PHE A 5 -38.77 -9.65 73.89
N LEU A 6 -39.66 -10.61 73.60
CA LEU A 6 -39.56 -11.41 72.39
C LEU A 6 -39.96 -10.64 71.12
N LYS A 7 -40.86 -9.66 71.22
CA LYS A 7 -41.29 -8.86 70.06
C LYS A 7 -40.23 -7.79 69.69
N GLN A 8 -39.52 -7.21 70.67
CA GLN A 8 -38.46 -6.28 70.42
C GLN A 8 -37.18 -6.94 69.88
N GLY A 9 -36.87 -8.15 70.34
CA GLY A 9 -35.74 -8.93 69.82
C GLY A 9 -35.95 -9.37 68.34
N PHE A 10 -37.15 -9.73 67.97
CA PHE A 10 -37.49 -10.15 66.60
C PHE A 10 -37.47 -8.99 65.59
N ILE A 11 -37.93 -7.80 66.02
CA ILE A 11 -37.87 -6.57 65.17
C ILE A 11 -36.43 -6.08 65.01
N LEU A 12 -35.61 -6.18 66.05
CA LEU A 12 -34.21 -5.78 65.98
C LEU A 12 -33.36 -6.73 65.12
N THR A 13 -33.66 -8.04 65.19
CA THR A 13 -32.96 -9.05 64.35
C THR A 13 -33.36 -8.94 62.89
N VAL A 14 -34.61 -8.68 62.57
CA VAL A 14 -35.09 -8.48 61.17
C VAL A 14 -34.54 -7.15 60.63
N PHE A 15 -34.41 -6.08 61.41
CA PHE A 15 -33.80 -4.83 60.99
C PHE A 15 -32.26 -4.95 60.81
N LEU A 16 -31.56 -5.71 61.66
CA LEU A 16 -30.13 -5.98 61.50
C LEU A 16 -29.86 -6.90 60.27
N THR A 17 -30.68 -7.91 60.07
CA THR A 17 -30.51 -8.77 58.85
C THR A 17 -30.87 -8.03 57.57
N ALA A 18 -31.88 -7.17 57.56
CA ALA A 18 -32.19 -6.31 56.41
C ALA A 18 -31.09 -5.27 56.13
N LEU A 19 -30.45 -4.68 57.17
CA LEU A 19 -29.32 -3.76 56.99
C LEU A 19 -28.05 -4.46 56.54
N THR A 20 -27.76 -5.66 57.02
CA THR A 20 -26.62 -6.45 56.56
C THR A 20 -26.85 -7.00 55.13
N PHE A 21 -28.08 -7.38 54.80
CA PHE A 21 -28.39 -7.85 53.44
C PHE A 21 -28.24 -6.72 52.38
N ASN A 22 -28.76 -5.51 52.67
CA ASN A 22 -28.60 -4.36 51.79
C ASN A 22 -27.13 -3.89 51.69
N SER A 23 -26.33 -4.01 52.75
CA SER A 23 -24.90 -3.63 52.71
C SER A 23 -24.06 -4.61 51.91
N THR A 24 -24.33 -5.91 51.96
CA THR A 24 -23.66 -6.91 51.16
C THR A 24 -23.98 -6.78 49.65
N GLN A 25 -25.24 -6.50 49.30
CA GLN A 25 -25.65 -6.31 47.89
C GLN A 25 -25.09 -5.02 47.30
N ALA A 26 -25.07 -3.92 48.05
CA ALA A 26 -24.42 -2.68 47.60
C ALA A 26 -22.90 -2.86 47.40
N GLN A 27 -22.28 -3.71 48.21
CA GLN A 27 -20.87 -4.08 48.09
C GLN A 27 -20.63 -4.97 46.88
N ASP A 28 -21.52 -5.91 46.56
CA ASP A 28 -21.43 -6.77 45.38
C ASP A 28 -21.55 -5.99 44.05
N LEU A 29 -22.51 -5.04 43.94
CA LEU A 29 -22.60 -4.19 42.75
C LEU A 29 -21.37 -3.27 42.62
N LYS A 30 -20.91 -2.66 43.71
CA LYS A 30 -19.71 -1.84 43.71
C LYS A 30 -18.49 -2.63 43.22
N SER A 31 -18.35 -3.87 43.65
CA SER A 31 -17.28 -4.78 43.20
C SER A 31 -17.36 -5.08 41.72
N ALA A 32 -18.56 -5.38 41.19
CA ALA A 32 -18.76 -5.60 39.77
C ALA A 32 -18.38 -4.37 38.93
N LEU A 33 -18.75 -3.16 39.38
CA LEU A 33 -18.40 -1.92 38.70
C LEU A 33 -16.89 -1.63 38.73
N LEU A 34 -16.21 -1.96 39.85
CA LEU A 34 -14.76 -1.90 39.92
C LEU A 34 -14.07 -2.84 38.93
N LEU A 35 -14.58 -4.05 38.80
CA LEU A 35 -14.08 -5.01 37.79
C LEU A 35 -14.25 -4.47 36.36
N THR A 36 -15.41 -3.90 36.03
CA THR A 36 -15.63 -3.24 34.74
C THR A 36 -14.62 -2.10 34.52
N LYS A 37 -14.42 -1.22 35.53
CA LYS A 37 -13.47 -0.11 35.44
C LYS A 37 -12.01 -0.56 35.35
N SER A 38 -11.70 -1.73 35.90
CA SER A 38 -10.37 -2.37 35.82
C SER A 38 -10.21 -3.30 34.62
N GLU A 39 -11.13 -3.24 33.67
CA GLU A 39 -11.11 -4.03 32.40
C GLU A 39 -11.17 -5.56 32.60
N GLN A 40 -11.68 -6.01 33.75
CA GLN A 40 -11.95 -7.42 34.03
C GLN A 40 -13.39 -7.78 33.62
N TYR A 41 -13.72 -7.56 32.34
CA TYR A 41 -15.09 -7.58 31.83
C TYR A 41 -15.79 -8.93 32.00
N ASP A 42 -15.07 -10.04 31.87
CA ASP A 42 -15.67 -11.39 32.01
C ASP A 42 -16.07 -11.67 33.46
N LYS A 43 -15.25 -11.23 34.44
CA LYS A 43 -15.61 -11.33 35.85
C LYS A 43 -16.75 -10.39 36.22
N ALA A 44 -16.71 -9.16 35.70
CA ALA A 44 -17.78 -8.19 35.89
C ALA A 44 -19.10 -8.74 35.34
N GLU A 45 -19.09 -9.34 34.14
CA GLU A 45 -20.24 -10.01 33.53
C GLU A 45 -20.78 -11.12 34.44
N SER A 46 -19.90 -12.06 34.86
CA SER A 46 -20.28 -13.16 35.74
C SER A 46 -20.93 -12.66 37.01
N MET A 47 -20.35 -11.65 37.65
CA MET A 47 -20.89 -11.06 38.88
C MET A 47 -22.21 -10.34 38.64
N LEU A 48 -22.35 -9.57 37.57
CA LEU A 48 -23.61 -8.90 37.20
C LEU A 48 -24.70 -9.89 36.87
N GLN A 49 -24.41 -11.01 36.20
CA GLN A 49 -25.36 -12.09 35.94
C GLN A 49 -25.82 -12.76 37.22
N GLN A 50 -24.93 -13.00 38.20
CA GLN A 50 -25.29 -13.51 39.52
C GLN A 50 -26.21 -12.54 40.28
N LEU A 51 -25.94 -11.22 40.20
CA LEU A 51 -26.80 -10.20 40.77
C LEU A 51 -28.20 -10.20 40.13
N ILE A 52 -28.28 -10.34 38.81
CA ILE A 52 -29.53 -10.46 38.07
C ILE A 52 -30.32 -11.73 38.49
N GLN A 53 -29.63 -12.86 38.69
CA GLN A 53 -30.28 -14.11 39.16
C GLN A 53 -30.84 -13.96 40.56
N LYS A 54 -30.14 -13.22 41.45
CA LYS A 54 -30.58 -12.96 42.82
C LYS A 54 -31.76 -11.97 42.88
N GLU A 55 -31.76 -10.95 42.05
CA GLU A 55 -32.81 -9.90 42.01
C GLU A 55 -33.16 -9.56 40.54
N PRO A 56 -33.97 -10.40 39.89
CA PRO A 56 -34.33 -10.22 38.49
C PRO A 56 -35.13 -8.94 38.18
N SER A 57 -35.75 -8.34 39.20
CA SER A 57 -36.52 -7.10 39.08
C SER A 57 -35.63 -5.84 39.15
N ASN A 58 -34.37 -5.96 39.54
CA ASN A 58 -33.47 -4.81 39.62
C ASN A 58 -32.91 -4.43 38.26
N SER A 59 -33.59 -3.51 37.59
CA SER A 59 -33.23 -3.02 36.24
C SER A 59 -31.84 -2.41 36.10
N LYS A 60 -31.26 -1.89 37.20
CA LYS A 60 -29.90 -1.31 37.19
C LYS A 60 -28.83 -2.35 36.86
N TYR A 61 -29.01 -3.62 37.28
CA TYR A 61 -28.02 -4.65 36.97
C TYR A 61 -27.93 -4.96 35.48
N TYR A 62 -29.09 -4.96 34.79
CA TYR A 62 -29.13 -5.10 33.33
C TYR A 62 -28.47 -3.92 32.62
N PHE A 63 -28.70 -2.69 33.11
CA PHE A 63 -28.03 -1.51 32.56
C PHE A 63 -26.51 -1.63 32.64
N TYR A 64 -25.96 -1.95 33.77
CA TYR A 64 -24.52 -2.08 33.95
C TYR A 64 -23.93 -3.29 33.17
N LEU A 65 -24.69 -4.37 33.02
CA LEU A 65 -24.26 -5.49 32.18
C LEU A 65 -24.21 -5.09 30.69
N GLY A 66 -25.16 -4.34 30.19
CA GLY A 66 -25.13 -3.78 28.84
C GLY A 66 -23.98 -2.79 28.63
N GLU A 67 -23.71 -1.91 29.61
CA GLU A 67 -22.54 -1.02 29.60
C GLU A 67 -21.23 -1.84 29.58
N ASN A 68 -21.15 -2.95 30.32
CA ASN A 68 -19.99 -3.83 30.35
C ASN A 68 -19.71 -4.44 28.95
N TYR A 69 -20.73 -4.85 28.21
CA TYR A 69 -20.58 -5.35 26.82
C TYR A 69 -20.07 -4.26 25.88
N LEU A 70 -20.62 -3.04 25.96
CA LEU A 70 -20.17 -1.93 25.14
C LEU A 70 -18.74 -1.50 25.48
N LEU A 71 -18.39 -1.42 26.76
CA LEU A 71 -17.05 -1.07 27.20
C LEU A 71 -16.02 -2.14 26.82
N ASN A 72 -16.40 -3.43 26.89
CA ASN A 72 -15.56 -4.53 26.38
C ASN A 72 -15.27 -4.40 24.89
N TYR A 73 -16.27 -4.01 24.08
CA TYR A 73 -16.06 -3.69 22.67
C TYR A 73 -15.09 -2.54 22.46
N PHE A 74 -15.27 -1.40 23.13
CA PHE A 74 -14.40 -0.24 22.99
C PHE A 74 -12.98 -0.46 23.50
N ALA A 75 -12.82 -1.38 24.44
CA ALA A 75 -11.48 -1.77 24.92
C ALA A 75 -10.71 -2.60 23.86
N ASP A 76 -11.41 -3.22 22.91
CA ASP A 76 -10.81 -4.08 21.89
C ASP A 76 -11.61 -4.05 20.58
N THR A 77 -11.56 -2.92 19.88
CA THR A 77 -12.23 -2.73 18.58
C THR A 77 -11.57 -3.49 17.42
N ILE A 78 -10.38 -4.06 17.63
CA ILE A 78 -9.68 -4.86 16.61
C ILE A 78 -10.24 -6.27 16.58
N SER A 79 -10.47 -6.87 17.73
CA SER A 79 -10.94 -8.26 17.88
C SER A 79 -12.45 -8.40 17.95
N ASN A 80 -13.18 -7.34 18.27
CA ASN A 80 -14.62 -7.35 18.48
C ASN A 80 -15.38 -6.67 17.33
N SER A 81 -16.61 -7.13 17.08
CA SER A 81 -17.53 -6.52 16.13
C SER A 81 -18.52 -5.58 16.84
N LEU A 82 -18.68 -4.36 16.33
CA LEU A 82 -19.69 -3.42 16.83
C LEU A 82 -21.09 -4.02 16.74
N ALA A 83 -21.41 -4.71 15.63
CA ALA A 83 -22.71 -5.32 15.41
C ALA A 83 -23.05 -6.38 16.46
N LEU A 84 -22.06 -7.20 16.88
CA LEU A 84 -22.26 -8.20 17.91
C LEU A 84 -22.46 -7.55 19.29
N ALA A 85 -21.54 -6.67 19.69
CA ALA A 85 -21.60 -6.00 20.99
C ALA A 85 -22.88 -5.18 21.17
N THR A 86 -23.33 -4.48 20.12
CA THR A 86 -24.58 -3.71 20.16
C THR A 86 -25.81 -4.62 20.21
N LYS A 87 -25.78 -5.78 19.56
CA LYS A 87 -26.86 -6.78 19.66
C LYS A 87 -26.97 -7.31 21.09
N GLU A 88 -25.86 -7.77 21.68
CA GLU A 88 -25.83 -8.29 23.06
C GLU A 88 -26.28 -7.23 24.07
N ALA A 89 -25.75 -6.02 23.96
CA ALA A 89 -26.15 -4.90 24.82
C ALA A 89 -27.63 -4.57 24.66
N LYS A 90 -28.17 -4.52 23.44
CA LYS A 90 -29.59 -4.27 23.16
C LYS A 90 -30.48 -5.30 23.82
N ASP A 91 -30.15 -6.60 23.69
CA ASP A 91 -30.93 -7.68 24.27
C ASP A 91 -30.99 -7.59 25.81
N ILE A 92 -29.87 -7.23 26.43
CA ILE A 92 -29.79 -7.03 27.89
C ILE A 92 -30.54 -5.79 28.33
N TYR A 93 -30.42 -4.65 27.66
CA TYR A 93 -31.19 -3.45 27.99
C TYR A 93 -32.69 -3.69 27.83
N GLN A 94 -33.12 -4.46 26.81
CA GLN A 94 -34.53 -4.80 26.66
C GLN A 94 -35.06 -5.67 27.81
N LYS A 95 -34.25 -6.61 28.32
CA LYS A 95 -34.60 -7.37 29.55
C LYS A 95 -34.71 -6.44 30.76
N GLY A 96 -33.81 -5.45 30.86
CA GLY A 96 -33.87 -4.45 31.93
C GLY A 96 -35.10 -3.54 31.85
N VAL A 97 -35.53 -3.15 30.66
CA VAL A 97 -36.82 -2.45 30.43
C VAL A 97 -37.99 -3.31 30.88
N ASN A 98 -37.98 -4.62 30.56
CA ASN A 98 -39.05 -5.54 30.98
C ASN A 98 -39.07 -5.77 32.50
N ALA A 99 -37.89 -5.77 33.16
CA ALA A 99 -37.77 -5.90 34.60
C ALA A 99 -38.32 -4.68 35.35
N ASN A 100 -38.10 -3.48 34.85
CA ASN A 100 -38.68 -2.24 35.39
C ASN A 100 -38.89 -1.21 34.27
N PRO A 101 -40.10 -1.15 33.68
CA PRO A 101 -40.41 -0.21 32.59
C PRO A 101 -40.36 1.28 32.97
N GLY A 102 -40.31 1.60 34.27
CA GLY A 102 -40.23 2.96 34.76
C GLY A 102 -38.82 3.47 35.01
N ASP A 103 -37.78 2.63 34.88
CA ASP A 103 -36.39 3.02 35.03
C ASP A 103 -35.80 3.64 33.73
N PRO A 104 -35.30 4.88 33.73
CA PRO A 104 -34.76 5.53 32.56
C PRO A 104 -33.46 4.89 32.01
N LEU A 105 -32.65 4.21 32.84
CA LEU A 105 -31.29 3.80 32.46
C LEU A 105 -31.25 2.84 31.28
N ASN A 106 -32.12 1.83 31.26
CA ASN A 106 -32.10 0.87 30.15
C ASN A 106 -32.61 1.47 28.82
N TYR A 107 -33.50 2.47 28.85
CA TYR A 107 -33.85 3.25 27.66
C TYR A 107 -32.67 4.10 27.17
N ILE A 108 -31.82 4.63 28.09
CA ILE A 108 -30.58 5.33 27.70
C ILE A 108 -29.61 4.37 27.04
N GLY A 109 -29.47 3.15 27.56
CA GLY A 109 -28.66 2.10 26.93
C GLY A 109 -29.13 1.77 25.51
N LEU A 110 -30.45 1.59 25.32
CA LEU A 110 -31.04 1.39 23.98
C LEU A 110 -30.80 2.59 23.05
N ALA A 111 -30.83 3.83 23.58
CA ALA A 111 -30.51 5.01 22.80
C ALA A 111 -29.03 5.04 22.34
N LYS A 112 -28.10 4.64 23.23
CA LYS A 112 -26.67 4.52 22.88
C LYS A 112 -26.45 3.50 21.75
N VAL A 113 -27.05 2.32 21.88
CA VAL A 113 -26.97 1.27 20.86
C VAL A 113 -27.49 1.76 19.52
N ALA A 114 -28.70 2.36 19.49
CA ALA A 114 -29.29 2.90 18.28
C ALA A 114 -28.39 3.96 17.64
N PHE A 115 -27.80 4.85 18.47
CA PHE A 115 -26.91 5.90 18.00
C PHE A 115 -25.62 5.33 17.40
N TYR A 116 -25.03 4.30 17.98
CA TYR A 116 -23.83 3.63 17.44
C TYR A 116 -24.11 2.94 16.09
N LEU A 117 -25.35 2.53 15.85
CA LEU A 117 -25.81 1.91 14.60
C LEU A 117 -26.37 2.92 13.56
N ASP A 118 -26.19 4.23 13.77
CA ASP A 118 -26.70 5.31 12.92
C ASP A 118 -28.25 5.41 12.84
N ASP A 119 -28.97 4.70 13.71
CA ASP A 119 -30.42 4.84 13.85
C ASP A 119 -30.77 6.02 14.76
N ASN A 120 -30.58 7.22 14.22
CA ASN A 120 -30.80 8.48 14.93
C ASN A 120 -32.27 8.66 15.38
N LYS A 121 -33.22 8.08 14.64
CA LYS A 121 -34.64 8.13 14.98
C LYS A 121 -34.92 7.36 16.26
N THR A 122 -34.57 6.08 16.29
CA THR A 122 -34.75 5.24 17.50
C THR A 122 -33.94 5.80 18.67
N ALA A 123 -32.72 6.30 18.44
CA ALA A 123 -31.95 6.94 19.49
C ALA A 123 -32.66 8.15 20.13
N ALA A 124 -33.26 9.03 19.32
CA ALA A 124 -34.03 10.16 19.79
C ALA A 124 -35.31 9.72 20.55
N GLU A 125 -36.04 8.74 20.04
CA GLU A 125 -37.24 8.18 20.69
C GLU A 125 -36.91 7.59 22.06
N MET A 126 -35.82 6.81 22.17
CA MET A 126 -35.42 6.20 23.45
C MET A 126 -34.93 7.24 24.46
N ARG A 127 -34.18 8.26 24.03
CA ARG A 127 -33.81 9.41 24.88
C ARG A 127 -35.05 10.17 25.37
N ALA A 128 -36.02 10.42 24.51
CA ALA A 128 -37.29 11.06 24.89
C ALA A 128 -38.05 10.22 25.90
N LYS A 129 -38.10 8.90 25.69
CA LYS A 129 -38.74 7.95 26.63
C LYS A 129 -38.06 7.95 27.99
N ALA A 130 -36.71 7.92 28.02
CA ALA A 130 -35.96 8.01 29.27
C ALA A 130 -36.26 9.34 30.01
N LYS A 131 -36.29 10.47 29.28
CA LYS A 131 -36.63 11.78 29.86
C LYS A 131 -38.07 11.82 30.41
N SER A 132 -39.02 11.10 29.83
CA SER A 132 -40.43 11.08 30.30
C SER A 132 -40.62 10.50 31.71
N PHE A 133 -39.64 9.69 32.17
CA PHE A 133 -39.67 9.15 33.54
C PHE A 133 -38.98 10.08 34.54
N LEU A 134 -38.33 11.16 34.08
CA LEU A 134 -37.69 12.13 34.95
C LEU A 134 -38.68 13.19 35.36
N LEU A 135 -38.80 13.42 36.68
CA LEU A 135 -39.67 14.47 37.20
C LEU A 135 -39.14 15.85 36.83
N PRO A 136 -40.01 16.89 36.60
CA PRO A 136 -39.58 18.25 36.41
C PRO A 136 -38.68 18.74 37.54
N TYR A 137 -37.58 19.40 37.20
CA TYR A 137 -36.56 19.89 38.16
C TYR A 137 -37.16 20.66 39.36
N LYS A 138 -38.24 21.42 39.15
CA LYS A 138 -38.96 22.17 40.19
C LYS A 138 -39.50 21.30 41.33
N ASN A 139 -39.74 20.02 41.12
CA ASN A 139 -40.34 19.08 42.05
C ASN A 139 -39.29 18.26 42.84
N ILE A 140 -38.02 18.27 42.42
CA ILE A 140 -36.95 17.42 42.98
C ILE A 140 -36.63 17.79 44.44
N LYS A 141 -36.77 19.07 44.87
CA LYS A 141 -36.57 19.49 46.24
C LYS A 141 -37.51 18.87 47.30
N LYS A 142 -38.59 18.23 46.85
CA LYS A 142 -39.60 17.60 47.71
C LYS A 142 -39.49 16.08 47.82
N ILE A 143 -38.61 15.44 47.05
CA ILE A 143 -38.54 13.99 46.96
C ILE A 143 -37.14 13.53 47.41
N VAL A 144 -37.06 12.85 48.57
CA VAL A 144 -35.85 12.21 49.09
C VAL A 144 -36.01 10.72 48.85
N PRO A 145 -35.11 10.03 48.23
CA PRO A 145 -33.73 10.24 47.78
C PRO A 145 -33.52 10.36 46.24
N PRO A 146 -34.47 10.72 45.41
CA PRO A 146 -34.35 10.60 43.95
C PRO A 146 -33.56 11.71 43.25
N ALA A 147 -33.16 12.80 43.93
CA ALA A 147 -32.41 13.86 43.28
C ALA A 147 -31.08 13.37 42.67
N GLN A 148 -30.42 12.45 43.34
CA GLN A 148 -29.16 11.85 42.88
C GLN A 148 -29.37 10.93 41.66
N ASP A 149 -30.39 10.05 41.72
CA ASP A 149 -30.74 9.16 40.58
C ASP A 149 -31.20 9.99 39.38
N TYR A 150 -31.93 11.08 39.58
CA TYR A 150 -32.32 12.02 38.52
C TYR A 150 -31.10 12.70 37.88
N ALA A 151 -30.17 13.23 38.66
CA ALA A 151 -28.95 13.85 38.17
C ALA A 151 -28.08 12.86 37.39
N PHE A 152 -27.96 11.65 37.92
CA PHE A 152 -27.23 10.57 37.27
C PHE A 152 -27.85 10.17 35.89
N ALA A 153 -29.17 10.01 35.86
CA ALA A 153 -29.88 9.71 34.61
C ALA A 153 -29.71 10.84 33.57
N LEU A 154 -29.77 12.12 33.96
CA LEU A 154 -29.48 13.25 33.06
C LEU A 154 -28.04 13.18 32.52
N ALA A 155 -27.06 12.86 33.36
CA ALA A 155 -25.68 12.70 32.92
C ALA A 155 -25.52 11.55 31.92
N LYS A 156 -26.19 10.42 32.17
CA LYS A 156 -26.18 9.27 31.24
C LYS A 156 -26.92 9.56 29.92
N ILE A 157 -27.98 10.39 29.93
CA ILE A 157 -28.60 10.88 28.71
C ILE A 157 -27.60 11.78 27.93
N ALA A 158 -26.87 12.67 28.62
CA ALA A 158 -25.85 13.48 27.99
C ALA A 158 -24.73 12.63 27.35
N GLU A 159 -24.25 11.61 28.08
CA GLU A 159 -23.26 10.64 27.57
C GLU A 159 -23.75 9.91 26.32
N SER A 160 -25.04 9.61 26.21
CA SER A 160 -25.60 8.90 25.04
C SER A 160 -25.53 9.66 23.71
N TYR A 161 -25.13 10.92 23.72
CA TYR A 161 -24.84 11.74 22.52
C TYR A 161 -23.36 11.64 22.07
N ILE A 162 -22.56 10.77 22.68
CA ILE A 162 -21.18 10.49 22.27
C ILE A 162 -21.17 9.31 21.31
N LYS A 163 -20.48 9.48 20.16
CA LYS A 163 -20.23 8.43 19.16
C LYS A 163 -18.93 8.70 18.42
N ASP A 164 -18.14 7.65 18.17
CA ASP A 164 -16.95 7.67 17.28
C ASP A 164 -15.95 8.79 17.58
N GLY A 165 -15.83 9.18 18.86
CA GLY A 165 -14.95 10.27 19.26
C GLY A 165 -15.52 11.68 19.04
N GLU A 166 -16.79 11.79 18.72
CA GLU A 166 -17.54 13.04 18.56
C GLU A 166 -18.70 13.14 19.57
N VAL A 167 -19.18 14.35 19.82
CA VAL A 167 -20.33 14.59 20.70
C VAL A 167 -21.23 15.69 20.14
N ASP A 168 -22.55 15.45 20.17
CA ASP A 168 -23.53 16.52 19.96
C ASP A 168 -23.54 17.46 21.16
N THR A 169 -22.72 18.50 21.09
CA THR A 169 -22.57 19.48 22.17
C THR A 169 -23.84 20.28 22.44
N THR A 170 -24.69 20.47 21.45
CA THR A 170 -25.94 21.25 21.58
C THR A 170 -26.95 20.50 22.47
N SER A 171 -26.97 19.17 22.37
CA SER A 171 -27.83 18.32 23.19
C SER A 171 -27.19 17.93 24.52
N ALA A 172 -25.90 17.61 24.55
CA ALA A 172 -25.23 17.03 25.72
C ALA A 172 -24.90 18.09 26.80
N LEU A 173 -24.36 19.28 26.41
CA LEU A 173 -23.91 20.29 27.37
C LEU A 173 -25.02 20.83 28.29
N PRO A 174 -26.23 21.14 27.83
CA PRO A 174 -27.31 21.56 28.73
C PRO A 174 -27.68 20.51 29.77
N LEU A 175 -27.72 19.25 29.38
CA LEU A 175 -28.07 18.13 30.24
C LEU A 175 -27.01 17.88 31.32
N ILE A 176 -25.74 17.86 30.97
CA ILE A 176 -24.67 17.63 31.93
C ILE A 176 -24.53 18.78 32.91
N ARG A 177 -24.69 20.02 32.47
CA ARG A 177 -24.68 21.21 33.36
C ARG A 177 -25.86 21.16 34.33
N GLN A 178 -27.03 20.69 33.90
CA GLN A 178 -28.18 20.50 34.79
C GLN A 178 -27.89 19.39 35.81
N ALA A 179 -27.30 18.25 35.40
CA ALA A 179 -26.91 17.18 36.30
C ALA A 179 -25.96 17.67 37.40
N ILE A 180 -24.89 18.38 37.04
CA ILE A 180 -23.92 18.97 37.97
C ILE A 180 -24.62 19.92 38.96
N LYS A 181 -25.56 20.74 38.49
CA LYS A 181 -26.28 21.69 39.36
C LYS A 181 -27.15 20.98 40.41
N ILE A 182 -27.65 19.78 40.08
CA ILE A 182 -28.52 19.00 40.96
C ILE A 182 -27.67 18.18 41.98
N ASP A 183 -26.60 17.53 41.48
CA ASP A 183 -25.70 16.74 42.33
C ASP A 183 -24.23 17.04 41.98
N ALA A 184 -23.69 18.01 42.74
CA ALA A 184 -22.28 18.42 42.63
C ALA A 184 -21.34 17.55 43.51
N LYS A 185 -21.79 16.41 44.01
CA LYS A 185 -20.98 15.48 44.82
C LYS A 185 -20.71 14.14 44.12
N ASN A 186 -21.41 13.85 43.04
CA ASN A 186 -21.26 12.61 42.33
C ASN A 186 -20.06 12.66 41.36
N PRO A 187 -18.98 11.91 41.59
CA PRO A 187 -17.79 11.93 40.76
C PRO A 187 -18.06 11.46 39.30
N GLU A 188 -19.00 10.55 39.10
CA GLU A 188 -19.34 10.02 37.77
C GLU A 188 -19.91 11.12 36.86
N ILE A 189 -20.73 12.03 37.39
CA ILE A 189 -21.26 13.18 36.64
C ILE A 189 -20.14 14.07 36.14
N PHE A 190 -19.13 14.32 36.97
CA PHE A 190 -17.96 15.11 36.58
C PHE A 190 -17.09 14.36 35.54
N LEU A 191 -16.94 13.04 35.67
CA LEU A 191 -16.23 12.24 34.66
C LEU A 191 -16.90 12.33 33.29
N ILE A 192 -18.22 12.17 33.25
CA ILE A 192 -19.01 12.31 32.01
C ILE A 192 -18.90 13.72 31.44
N ALA A 193 -18.95 14.76 32.31
CA ALA A 193 -18.76 16.15 31.88
C ALA A 193 -17.40 16.35 31.24
N GLY A 194 -16.33 15.83 31.86
CA GLY A 194 -14.99 15.87 31.31
C GLY A 194 -14.90 15.18 29.93
N ASP A 195 -15.53 14.02 29.79
CA ASP A 195 -15.58 13.29 28.52
C ASP A 195 -16.31 14.11 27.41
N ILE A 196 -17.41 14.76 27.74
CA ILE A 196 -18.13 15.65 26.81
C ILE A 196 -17.26 16.85 26.41
N TYR A 197 -16.61 17.51 27.36
CA TYR A 197 -15.77 18.67 27.08
C TYR A 197 -14.52 18.33 26.24
N ILE A 198 -13.88 17.18 26.48
CA ILE A 198 -12.72 16.80 25.68
C ILE A 198 -13.10 16.49 24.23
N LEU A 199 -14.28 15.89 24.01
CA LEU A 199 -14.80 15.65 22.68
C LEU A 199 -15.31 16.92 21.98
N ALA A 200 -15.71 17.94 22.77
CA ALA A 200 -15.99 19.28 22.30
C ALA A 200 -14.74 20.12 22.02
N ASN A 201 -13.54 19.52 22.08
CA ASN A 201 -12.23 20.18 21.95
C ASN A 201 -11.95 21.25 23.03
N ASP A 202 -12.60 21.15 24.18
CA ASP A 202 -12.41 22.04 25.33
C ASP A 202 -11.65 21.31 26.45
N GLY A 203 -10.34 21.15 26.24
CA GLY A 203 -9.46 20.46 27.18
C GLY A 203 -9.39 21.12 28.55
N SER A 204 -9.54 22.45 28.64
CA SER A 204 -9.50 23.19 29.90
C SER A 204 -10.70 22.85 30.78
N ASN A 205 -11.91 22.86 30.24
CA ASN A 205 -13.10 22.47 31.02
C ASN A 205 -13.12 20.96 31.25
N ALA A 206 -12.54 20.13 30.39
CA ALA A 206 -12.40 18.70 30.63
C ALA A 206 -11.53 18.43 31.85
N ILE A 207 -10.31 19.00 31.91
CA ILE A 207 -9.40 18.87 33.08
C ILE A 207 -10.07 19.40 34.36
N ARG A 208 -10.75 20.55 34.27
CA ARG A 208 -11.46 21.10 35.41
C ARG A 208 -12.50 20.12 35.97
N ASN A 209 -13.28 19.48 35.13
CA ASN A 209 -14.30 18.52 35.58
C ASN A 209 -13.66 17.24 36.12
N TYR A 210 -12.57 16.74 35.51
CA TYR A 210 -11.86 15.58 36.08
C TYR A 210 -11.23 15.90 37.46
N ASN A 211 -10.72 17.10 37.65
CA ASN A 211 -10.25 17.54 38.98
C ASN A 211 -11.41 17.61 40.02
N LEU A 212 -12.60 18.03 39.60
CA LEU A 212 -13.80 17.98 40.46
C LEU A 212 -14.21 16.54 40.74
N ALA A 213 -14.09 15.62 39.79
CA ALA A 213 -14.32 14.20 40.02
C ALA A 213 -13.34 13.62 41.04
N GLN A 214 -12.04 13.98 40.94
CA GLN A 214 -11.01 13.56 41.88
C GLN A 214 -11.26 14.14 43.27
N PHE A 215 -11.69 15.38 43.34
CA PHE A 215 -12.05 16.00 44.61
C PHE A 215 -13.25 15.31 45.30
N ALA A 216 -14.26 14.90 44.47
CA ALA A 216 -15.44 14.20 44.96
C ALA A 216 -15.14 12.74 45.37
N ASP A 217 -14.19 12.08 44.74
CA ASP A 217 -13.68 10.75 45.11
C ASP A 217 -12.13 10.71 45.01
N PRO A 218 -11.42 11.14 46.08
CA PRO A 218 -9.97 11.23 46.08
C PRO A 218 -9.24 9.89 45.98
N LYS A 219 -9.93 8.77 46.18
CA LYS A 219 -9.36 7.42 46.11
C LYS A 219 -9.54 6.78 44.72
N SER A 220 -10.30 7.40 43.83
CA SER A 220 -10.53 6.87 42.51
C SER A 220 -9.38 7.17 41.56
N PRO A 221 -8.79 6.18 40.89
CA PRO A 221 -7.72 6.40 39.92
C PRO A 221 -8.22 6.98 38.60
N THR A 222 -9.54 6.90 38.33
CA THR A 222 -10.14 7.16 37.01
C THR A 222 -9.93 8.59 36.52
N ALA A 223 -10.02 9.59 37.41
CA ALA A 223 -9.84 10.98 37.02
C ALA A 223 -8.40 11.26 36.55
N ASN A 224 -7.40 10.76 37.29
CA ASN A 224 -6.00 10.89 36.91
C ASN A 224 -5.72 10.21 35.56
N MET A 225 -6.23 9.00 35.35
CA MET A 225 -6.10 8.33 34.07
C MET A 225 -6.68 9.16 32.90
N LYS A 226 -7.87 9.76 33.10
CA LYS A 226 -8.50 10.60 32.05
C LYS A 226 -7.73 11.89 31.78
N ILE A 227 -7.15 12.52 32.81
CA ILE A 227 -6.27 13.70 32.64
C ILE A 227 -5.01 13.29 31.87
N GLY A 228 -4.38 12.18 32.24
CA GLY A 228 -3.22 11.62 31.50
C GLY A 228 -3.53 11.43 30.02
N ASN A 229 -4.71 10.87 29.68
CA ASN A 229 -5.15 10.69 28.31
C ASN A 229 -5.33 12.02 27.54
N ILE A 230 -5.71 13.12 28.20
CA ILE A 230 -5.73 14.44 27.55
C ILE A 230 -4.32 14.85 27.10
N TYR A 231 -3.32 14.67 27.97
CA TYR A 231 -1.94 14.98 27.62
C TYR A 231 -1.40 14.09 26.49
N VAL A 232 -1.78 12.80 26.45
CA VAL A 232 -1.45 11.90 25.34
C VAL A 232 -2.06 12.40 24.02
N ARG A 233 -3.35 12.77 24.00
CA ARG A 233 -4.01 13.37 22.83
C ARG A 233 -3.34 14.67 22.38
N GLY A 234 -2.91 15.49 23.32
CA GLY A 234 -2.13 16.71 23.08
C GLY A 234 -0.68 16.46 22.67
N LYS A 235 -0.27 15.20 22.46
CA LYS A 235 1.12 14.79 22.16
C LYS A 235 2.15 15.21 23.21
N SER A 236 1.70 15.56 24.41
CA SER A 236 2.54 15.90 25.57
C SER A 236 2.83 14.64 26.41
N LEU A 237 3.47 13.64 25.77
CA LEU A 237 3.64 12.30 26.36
C LEU A 237 4.33 12.34 27.72
N GLN A 238 5.36 13.18 27.88
CA GLN A 238 6.08 13.30 29.14
C GLN A 238 5.21 13.86 30.29
N ALA A 239 4.27 14.75 30.00
CA ALA A 239 3.35 15.31 30.98
C ALA A 239 2.24 14.34 31.40
N ALA A 240 1.96 13.29 30.59
CA ALA A 240 0.96 12.28 30.90
C ALA A 240 1.43 11.27 31.94
N ILE A 241 2.73 10.95 31.97
CA ILE A 241 3.32 9.93 32.88
C ILE A 241 2.92 10.10 34.33
N PRO A 242 3.11 11.28 34.98
CA PRO A 242 2.79 11.45 36.39
C PRO A 242 1.33 11.16 36.73
N TYR A 243 0.41 11.43 35.85
CA TYR A 243 -1.02 11.14 36.05
C TYR A 243 -1.33 9.65 36.05
N PHE A 244 -0.71 8.89 35.16
CA PHE A 244 -0.87 7.44 35.18
C PHE A 244 -0.17 6.79 36.37
N GLU A 245 1.01 7.28 36.75
CA GLU A 245 1.71 6.85 37.97
C GLU A 245 0.88 7.14 39.24
N GLU A 246 0.24 8.31 39.30
CA GLU A 246 -0.65 8.65 40.43
C GLU A 246 -1.91 7.76 40.43
N ALA A 247 -2.46 7.42 39.26
CA ALA A 247 -3.56 6.46 39.18
C ALA A 247 -3.16 5.08 39.76
N ILE A 248 -1.93 4.63 39.51
CA ILE A 248 -1.37 3.40 40.09
C ILE A 248 -1.13 3.54 41.61
N ASN A 249 -0.66 4.69 42.07
CA ASN A 249 -0.46 4.97 43.49
C ASN A 249 -1.78 4.92 44.27
N LEU A 250 -2.87 5.42 43.67
CA LEU A 250 -4.21 5.38 44.24
C LEU A 250 -4.81 3.96 44.26
N ASP A 251 -4.54 3.18 43.22
CA ASP A 251 -4.96 1.79 43.12
C ASP A 251 -3.94 0.97 42.31
N ALA A 252 -3.06 0.26 43.03
CA ALA A 252 -2.04 -0.61 42.40
C ALA A 252 -2.62 -1.78 41.55
N ASN A 253 -3.92 -2.03 41.64
CA ASN A 253 -4.62 -3.02 40.86
C ASN A 253 -5.44 -2.42 39.70
N TYR A 254 -5.30 -1.11 39.44
CA TYR A 254 -5.98 -0.44 38.37
C TYR A 254 -5.31 -0.74 37.03
N ALA A 255 -5.66 -1.84 36.42
CA ALA A 255 -5.06 -2.37 35.22
C ALA A 255 -4.99 -1.37 34.04
N PRO A 256 -6.01 -0.52 33.76
CA PRO A 256 -5.96 0.45 32.67
C PRO A 256 -4.75 1.38 32.71
N ALA A 257 -4.31 1.82 33.90
CA ALA A 257 -3.18 2.73 34.00
C ALA A 257 -1.86 2.09 33.55
N TYR A 258 -1.67 0.81 33.83
CA TYR A 258 -0.50 0.06 33.34
C TYR A 258 -0.54 -0.12 31.82
N ARG A 259 -1.72 -0.34 31.24
CA ARG A 259 -1.89 -0.41 29.78
C ARG A 259 -1.51 0.92 29.12
N GLU A 260 -2.02 2.03 29.63
CA GLU A 260 -1.73 3.36 29.09
C GLU A 260 -0.24 3.73 29.22
N LEU A 261 0.38 3.44 30.37
CA LEU A 261 1.83 3.61 30.53
C LEU A 261 2.61 2.72 29.56
N GLY A 262 2.19 1.47 29.40
CA GLY A 262 2.80 0.56 28.43
C GLY A 262 2.78 1.13 27.00
N GLN A 263 1.63 1.63 26.58
CA GLN A 263 1.47 2.25 25.25
C GLN A 263 2.26 3.57 25.12
N LEU A 264 2.27 4.38 26.15
CA LEU A 264 2.99 5.65 26.17
C LEU A 264 4.50 5.46 26.08
N TYR A 265 5.05 4.51 26.85
CA TYR A 265 6.46 4.17 26.78
C TYR A 265 6.85 3.58 25.42
N TRP A 266 5.95 2.84 24.77
CA TRP A 266 6.15 2.41 23.40
C TRP A 266 6.24 3.60 22.42
N LEU A 267 5.30 4.53 22.47
CA LEU A 267 5.32 5.75 21.66
C LEU A 267 6.59 6.59 21.88
N ALA A 268 7.14 6.54 23.11
CA ALA A 268 8.39 7.20 23.48
C ALA A 268 9.64 6.39 23.11
N GLY A 269 9.51 5.21 22.49
CA GLY A 269 10.61 4.29 22.16
C GLY A 269 11.23 3.58 23.37
N ARG A 270 10.58 3.61 24.54
CA ARG A 270 11.06 3.00 25.79
C ARG A 270 10.52 1.57 25.92
N LEU A 271 11.01 0.66 25.07
CA LEU A 271 10.42 -0.68 24.88
C LEU A 271 10.42 -1.53 26.16
N GLU A 272 11.47 -1.50 26.98
CA GLU A 272 11.54 -2.28 28.23
C GLU A 272 10.51 -1.81 29.27
N GLN A 273 10.34 -0.49 29.42
CA GLN A 273 9.32 0.06 30.30
C GLN A 273 7.92 -0.27 29.78
N SER A 274 7.73 -0.25 28.47
CA SER A 274 6.48 -0.69 27.82
C SER A 274 6.14 -2.14 28.16
N LYS A 275 7.08 -3.06 27.96
CA LYS A 275 6.92 -4.49 28.27
C LYS A 275 6.59 -4.74 29.74
N THR A 276 7.31 -4.05 30.65
CA THR A 276 7.09 -4.19 32.10
C THR A 276 5.67 -3.80 32.48
N ASN A 277 5.16 -2.69 31.95
CA ASN A 277 3.81 -2.25 32.23
C ASN A 277 2.76 -3.17 31.62
N PHE A 278 2.94 -3.61 30.36
CA PHE A 278 2.03 -4.58 29.76
C PHE A 278 2.04 -5.94 30.47
N LYS A 279 3.19 -6.39 30.96
CA LYS A 279 3.25 -7.60 31.78
C LYS A 279 2.44 -7.44 33.07
N LYS A 280 2.58 -6.29 33.76
CA LYS A 280 1.81 -6.00 34.97
C LYS A 280 0.31 -5.93 34.66
N TYR A 281 -0.06 -5.33 33.53
CA TYR A 281 -1.44 -5.33 33.05
C TYR A 281 -1.98 -6.76 32.88
N LEU A 282 -1.21 -7.65 32.24
CA LEU A 282 -1.59 -9.06 32.07
C LEU A 282 -1.74 -9.78 33.41
N ASP A 283 -0.78 -9.57 34.34
CA ASP A 283 -0.81 -10.20 35.65
C ASP A 283 -2.05 -9.78 36.45
N LEU A 284 -2.44 -8.50 36.38
CA LEU A 284 -3.65 -7.97 37.02
C LEU A 284 -4.96 -8.48 36.40
N THR A 285 -4.92 -8.81 35.10
CA THR A 285 -6.06 -9.41 34.40
C THR A 285 -6.03 -10.97 34.43
N GLU A 286 -5.18 -11.56 35.29
CA GLU A 286 -5.08 -12.97 35.65
C GLU A 286 -4.65 -13.94 34.54
N GLY A 287 -4.18 -13.48 33.42
CA GLY A 287 -3.62 -14.32 32.36
C GLY A 287 -4.56 -15.36 31.75
N ASN A 288 -5.87 -15.30 32.06
CA ASN A 288 -6.85 -16.18 31.42
C ASN A 288 -6.98 -15.88 29.92
N VAL A 289 -7.60 -16.77 29.17
CA VAL A 289 -7.71 -16.60 27.70
C VAL A 289 -8.29 -15.25 27.30
N PRO A 290 -9.40 -14.74 27.90
CA PRO A 290 -9.89 -13.40 27.63
C PRO A 290 -8.88 -12.28 27.94
N ALA A 291 -8.20 -12.36 29.09
CA ALA A 291 -7.19 -11.36 29.46
C ALA A 291 -5.97 -11.43 28.53
N LYS A 292 -5.54 -12.63 28.19
CA LYS A 292 -4.45 -12.86 27.24
C LYS A 292 -4.81 -12.31 25.85
N THR A 293 -6.06 -12.45 25.43
CA THR A 293 -6.59 -11.85 24.19
C THR A 293 -6.43 -10.33 24.18
N ARG A 294 -6.75 -9.65 25.29
CA ARG A 294 -6.57 -8.20 25.45
C ARG A 294 -5.08 -7.80 25.48
N TYR A 295 -4.26 -8.61 26.16
CA TYR A 295 -2.80 -8.38 26.21
C TYR A 295 -2.16 -8.47 24.82
N VAL A 296 -2.57 -9.42 23.99
CA VAL A 296 -2.08 -9.55 22.61
C VAL A 296 -2.33 -8.30 21.78
N ASN A 297 -3.48 -7.64 21.95
CA ASN A 297 -3.72 -6.35 21.31
C ASN A 297 -2.69 -5.31 21.76
N SER A 298 -2.38 -5.26 23.06
CA SER A 298 -1.39 -4.34 23.61
C SER A 298 0.00 -4.60 23.04
N LEU A 299 0.40 -5.87 22.92
CA LEU A 299 1.66 -6.28 22.28
C LEU A 299 1.71 -5.86 20.81
N PHE A 300 0.59 -6.01 20.09
CA PHE A 300 0.51 -5.58 18.70
C PHE A 300 0.79 -4.08 18.55
N TYR A 301 0.17 -3.25 19.39
CA TYR A 301 0.43 -1.82 19.39
C TYR A 301 1.83 -1.46 19.90
N ALA A 302 2.42 -2.28 20.77
CA ALA A 302 3.82 -2.14 21.20
C ALA A 302 4.83 -2.52 20.11
N GLY A 303 4.38 -3.17 19.03
CA GLY A 303 5.25 -3.63 17.95
C GLY A 303 6.00 -4.93 18.28
N ASP A 304 5.61 -5.63 19.35
CA ASP A 304 6.23 -6.91 19.75
C ASP A 304 5.57 -8.08 18.99
N TYR A 305 5.74 -8.06 17.68
CA TYR A 305 5.01 -8.93 16.76
C TYR A 305 5.29 -10.42 16.95
N ASP A 306 6.51 -10.80 17.36
CA ASP A 306 6.84 -12.22 17.59
C ASP A 306 6.10 -12.75 18.83
N GLU A 307 5.98 -11.95 19.91
CA GLU A 307 5.20 -12.31 21.08
C GLU A 307 3.69 -12.32 20.78
N VAL A 308 3.20 -11.42 19.91
CA VAL A 308 1.80 -11.48 19.43
C VAL A 308 1.52 -12.82 18.78
N ILE A 309 2.35 -13.23 17.82
CA ILE A 309 2.16 -14.48 17.08
C ILE A 309 2.13 -15.67 18.05
N LYS A 310 3.12 -15.76 18.93
CA LYS A 310 3.23 -16.82 19.94
C LYS A 310 1.98 -16.90 20.84
N ASN A 311 1.56 -15.76 21.40
CA ASN A 311 0.39 -15.71 22.28
C ASN A 311 -0.91 -16.01 21.54
N VAL A 312 -1.06 -15.62 20.27
CA VAL A 312 -2.21 -15.99 19.44
C VAL A 312 -2.24 -17.51 19.23
N GLU A 313 -1.12 -18.12 18.87
CA GLU A 313 -1.01 -19.58 18.69
C GLU A 313 -1.39 -20.33 19.99
N GLU A 314 -0.91 -19.85 21.15
CA GLU A 314 -1.27 -20.42 22.46
C GLU A 314 -2.78 -20.26 22.79
N ILE A 315 -3.38 -19.11 22.47
CA ILE A 315 -4.82 -18.88 22.63
C ILE A 315 -5.61 -19.85 21.75
N LEU A 316 -5.27 -19.94 20.46
CA LEU A 316 -5.97 -20.79 19.50
C LEU A 316 -5.80 -22.30 19.79
N ALA A 317 -4.72 -22.69 20.45
CA ALA A 317 -4.53 -24.06 20.89
C ALA A 317 -5.51 -24.46 22.00
N VAL A 318 -5.94 -23.51 22.85
CA VAL A 318 -6.85 -23.73 23.99
C VAL A 318 -8.29 -23.42 23.62
N ASP A 319 -8.53 -22.33 22.87
CA ASP A 319 -9.87 -21.84 22.54
C ASP A 319 -9.99 -21.49 21.05
N LYS A 320 -10.42 -22.46 20.24
CA LYS A 320 -10.64 -22.30 18.80
C LYS A 320 -11.80 -21.34 18.46
N SER A 321 -12.69 -21.04 19.41
CA SER A 321 -13.76 -20.06 19.17
C SER A 321 -13.22 -18.65 18.93
N ARG A 322 -11.98 -18.41 19.32
CA ARG A 322 -11.26 -17.14 19.11
C ARG A 322 -10.48 -17.09 17.78
N SER A 323 -10.94 -17.82 16.77
CA SER A 323 -10.31 -17.84 15.43
C SER A 323 -10.11 -16.44 14.82
N TYR A 324 -10.89 -15.43 15.25
CA TYR A 324 -10.69 -14.04 14.89
C TYR A 324 -9.32 -13.46 15.32
N MET A 325 -8.63 -14.10 16.26
CA MET A 325 -7.26 -13.71 16.67
C MET A 325 -6.21 -13.94 15.58
N ASN A 326 -6.50 -14.80 14.59
CA ASN A 326 -5.65 -14.96 13.40
C ASN A 326 -5.39 -13.62 12.71
N ARG A 327 -6.28 -12.64 12.84
CA ARG A 327 -6.08 -11.26 12.38
C ARG A 327 -4.78 -10.66 12.90
N LEU A 328 -4.56 -10.72 14.21
CA LEU A 328 -3.39 -10.14 14.83
C LEU A 328 -2.11 -10.92 14.49
N ALA A 329 -2.19 -12.24 14.39
CA ALA A 329 -1.06 -13.05 13.95
C ALA A 329 -0.68 -12.75 12.49
N GLY A 330 -1.67 -12.60 11.61
CA GLY A 330 -1.47 -12.23 10.21
C GLY A 330 -0.85 -10.84 10.06
N TYR A 331 -1.40 -9.84 10.76
CA TYR A 331 -0.85 -8.49 10.77
C TYR A 331 0.59 -8.47 11.30
N SER A 332 0.85 -9.16 12.43
CA SER A 332 2.17 -9.20 13.06
C SER A 332 3.20 -9.90 12.18
N SER A 333 2.82 -10.99 11.51
CA SER A 333 3.70 -11.69 10.56
C SER A 333 4.07 -10.81 9.36
N PHE A 334 3.20 -9.86 8.99
CA PHE A 334 3.45 -8.88 7.95
C PHE A 334 4.32 -7.71 8.43
N GLU A 335 4.06 -7.17 9.63
CA GLU A 335 4.70 -5.94 10.13
C GLU A 335 6.07 -6.17 10.77
N LYS A 336 6.38 -7.39 11.22
CA LYS A 336 7.67 -7.68 11.86
C LYS A 336 8.86 -7.44 10.91
N LYS A 337 10.03 -7.13 11.48
CA LYS A 337 11.25 -6.76 10.73
C LYS A 337 11.61 -7.77 9.64
N ASN A 338 11.50 -9.06 9.93
CA ASN A 338 11.68 -10.15 8.97
C ASN A 338 10.28 -10.71 8.63
N ALA A 339 9.51 -9.96 7.85
CA ALA A 339 8.15 -10.34 7.49
C ALA A 339 8.10 -11.72 6.80
N ASP A 340 7.19 -12.56 7.27
CA ASP A 340 6.89 -13.86 6.68
C ASP A 340 5.53 -13.78 5.99
N TYR A 341 5.55 -13.45 4.70
CA TYR A 341 4.31 -13.21 3.94
C TYR A 341 3.52 -14.49 3.70
N ASP A 342 4.15 -15.67 3.66
CA ASP A 342 3.44 -16.95 3.53
C ASP A 342 2.70 -17.28 4.82
N LYS A 343 3.36 -17.12 5.97
CA LYS A 343 2.72 -17.30 7.28
C LYS A 343 1.62 -16.26 7.53
N ALA A 344 1.87 -15.00 7.17
CA ALA A 344 0.87 -13.93 7.23
C ALA A 344 -0.38 -14.27 6.40
N LEU A 345 -0.17 -14.76 5.16
CA LEU A 345 -1.26 -15.18 4.29
C LEU A 345 -2.05 -16.34 4.90
N SER A 346 -1.37 -17.35 5.46
CA SER A 346 -2.02 -18.50 6.09
C SER A 346 -2.95 -18.08 7.24
N TYR A 347 -2.51 -17.18 8.13
CA TYR A 347 -3.35 -16.67 9.20
C TYR A 347 -4.55 -15.87 8.68
N MET A 348 -4.34 -15.05 7.65
CA MET A 348 -5.43 -14.29 7.07
C MET A 348 -6.44 -15.20 6.34
N GLU A 349 -5.99 -16.23 5.66
CA GLU A 349 -6.87 -17.23 5.03
C GLU A 349 -7.69 -17.99 6.09
N GLU A 350 -7.08 -18.38 7.19
CA GLU A 350 -7.78 -19.01 8.31
C GLU A 350 -8.83 -18.06 8.92
N LEU A 351 -8.51 -16.77 9.06
CA LEU A 351 -9.45 -15.75 9.50
C LEU A 351 -10.68 -15.69 8.57
N PHE A 352 -10.47 -15.60 7.27
CA PHE A 352 -11.55 -15.47 6.27
C PHE A 352 -12.40 -16.75 6.14
N ASN A 353 -11.81 -17.92 6.43
CA ASN A 353 -12.50 -19.19 6.36
C ASN A 353 -13.33 -19.50 7.62
N THR A 354 -12.93 -18.99 8.78
CA THR A 354 -13.50 -19.39 10.08
C THR A 354 -14.35 -18.31 10.75
N VAL A 355 -14.18 -17.05 10.38
CA VAL A 355 -14.89 -15.91 10.97
C VAL A 355 -16.02 -15.49 10.05
N SER A 356 -17.19 -15.26 10.64
CA SER A 356 -18.36 -14.82 9.87
C SER A 356 -18.13 -13.46 9.18
N PRO A 357 -18.71 -13.23 7.99
CA PRO A 357 -18.44 -12.05 7.17
C PRO A 357 -18.65 -10.71 7.88
N GLU A 358 -19.64 -10.62 8.77
CA GLU A 358 -19.95 -9.41 9.54
C GLU A 358 -18.86 -9.05 10.58
N ARG A 359 -17.95 -9.96 10.89
CA ARG A 359 -16.81 -9.77 11.79
C ARG A 359 -15.50 -9.50 11.05
N ILE A 360 -15.50 -9.58 9.71
CA ILE A 360 -14.36 -9.23 8.88
C ILE A 360 -14.29 -7.70 8.77
N LEU A 361 -13.18 -7.13 9.15
CA LEU A 361 -12.99 -5.67 9.20
C LEU A 361 -12.43 -5.15 7.85
N PRO A 362 -12.68 -3.89 7.49
CA PRO A 362 -12.01 -3.27 6.34
C PRO A 362 -10.49 -3.41 6.40
N LYS A 363 -9.92 -3.37 7.59
CA LYS A 363 -8.48 -3.54 7.83
C LYS A 363 -7.99 -4.96 7.49
N ASP A 364 -8.83 -6.00 7.66
CA ASP A 364 -8.49 -7.37 7.27
C ASP A 364 -8.31 -7.50 5.77
N TYR A 365 -9.25 -6.97 4.98
CA TYR A 365 -9.15 -6.91 3.51
C TYR A 365 -7.90 -6.12 3.09
N HIS A 366 -7.61 -5.00 3.78
CA HIS A 366 -6.42 -4.19 3.48
C HIS A 366 -5.11 -4.96 3.74
N TYR A 367 -4.99 -5.65 4.88
CA TYR A 367 -3.81 -6.47 5.16
C TYR A 367 -3.69 -7.65 4.20
N MET A 368 -4.80 -8.34 3.89
CA MET A 368 -4.80 -9.41 2.88
C MET A 368 -4.26 -8.91 1.54
N ALA A 369 -4.73 -7.75 1.08
CA ALA A 369 -4.24 -7.13 -0.15
C ALA A 369 -2.74 -6.84 -0.07
N ARG A 370 -2.26 -6.17 0.99
CA ARG A 370 -0.84 -5.83 1.20
C ARG A 370 0.06 -7.05 1.25
N ILE A 371 -0.36 -8.10 1.94
CA ILE A 371 0.36 -9.38 2.03
C ILE A 371 0.55 -9.98 0.64
N LEU A 372 -0.53 -10.10 -0.14
CA LEU A 372 -0.50 -10.65 -1.49
C LEU A 372 0.39 -9.81 -2.43
N MET A 373 0.36 -8.47 -2.32
CA MET A 373 1.24 -7.59 -3.10
C MET A 373 2.71 -7.77 -2.72
N LYS A 374 3.04 -7.79 -1.43
CA LYS A 374 4.42 -7.95 -0.95
C LYS A 374 5.00 -9.32 -1.26
N LYS A 375 4.23 -10.37 -1.06
CA LYS A 375 4.61 -11.74 -1.42
C LYS A 375 5.03 -11.85 -2.90
N ASN A 376 4.32 -11.16 -3.77
CA ASN A 376 4.53 -11.20 -5.22
C ASN A 376 5.34 -10.01 -5.77
N GLN A 377 6.08 -9.27 -4.94
CA GLN A 377 6.84 -8.07 -5.37
C GLN A 377 7.84 -8.33 -6.49
N ASN A 378 8.30 -9.57 -6.67
CA ASN A 378 9.22 -9.98 -7.72
C ASN A 378 8.55 -10.27 -9.08
N TYR A 379 7.22 -10.22 -9.15
CA TYR A 379 6.46 -10.52 -10.38
C TYR A 379 6.95 -9.76 -11.62
N PRO A 380 7.26 -8.44 -11.59
CA PRO A 380 7.78 -7.73 -12.77
C PRO A 380 9.11 -8.29 -13.26
N LYS A 381 9.99 -8.72 -12.34
CA LYS A 381 11.27 -9.38 -12.70
C LYS A 381 11.05 -10.77 -13.30
N MET A 382 10.07 -11.50 -12.79
CA MET A 382 9.69 -12.81 -13.34
C MET A 382 9.16 -12.67 -14.79
N LEU A 383 8.42 -11.61 -15.09
CA LEU A 383 7.97 -11.31 -16.45
C LEU A 383 9.16 -11.03 -17.40
N ASP A 384 10.16 -10.25 -16.94
CA ASP A 384 11.34 -9.94 -17.75
C ASP A 384 12.19 -11.22 -17.98
N GLU A 385 12.33 -12.05 -16.97
CA GLU A 385 13.03 -13.34 -17.10
C GLU A 385 12.29 -14.30 -18.02
N LEU A 386 10.95 -14.35 -17.93
CA LEU A 386 10.12 -15.17 -18.79
C LEU A 386 10.28 -14.76 -20.25
N ALA A 387 10.25 -13.45 -20.54
CA ALA A 387 10.45 -12.92 -21.88
C ALA A 387 11.86 -13.25 -22.43
N ASN A 388 12.89 -13.15 -21.60
CA ASN A 388 14.25 -13.52 -21.96
C ASN A 388 14.38 -15.02 -22.25
N LEU A 389 13.81 -15.89 -21.41
CA LEU A 389 13.78 -17.33 -21.63
C LEU A 389 13.02 -17.69 -22.91
N GLU A 390 11.94 -17.01 -23.21
CA GLU A 390 11.19 -17.18 -24.46
C GLU A 390 12.03 -16.84 -25.69
N GLN A 391 12.75 -15.72 -25.65
CA GLN A 391 13.67 -15.33 -26.71
C GLN A 391 14.79 -16.37 -26.91
N GLN A 392 15.41 -16.82 -25.80
CA GLN A 392 16.45 -17.86 -25.86
C GLN A 392 15.90 -19.17 -26.42
N MET A 393 14.72 -19.60 -25.97
CA MET A 393 14.05 -20.80 -26.44
C MET A 393 13.76 -20.73 -27.96
N ASN A 394 13.24 -19.59 -28.41
CA ASN A 394 12.93 -19.40 -29.85
C ASN A 394 14.21 -19.40 -30.72
N LYS A 395 15.31 -18.79 -30.20
CA LYS A 395 16.61 -18.84 -30.87
C LYS A 395 17.16 -20.28 -30.98
N GLU A 396 17.12 -21.05 -29.88
CA GLU A 396 17.58 -22.45 -29.89
C GLU A 396 16.65 -23.37 -30.72
N LYS A 397 15.32 -23.10 -30.73
CA LYS A 397 14.39 -23.79 -31.62
C LYS A 397 14.74 -23.56 -33.12
N SER A 398 15.02 -22.33 -33.49
CA SER A 398 15.44 -21.99 -34.87
C SER A 398 16.77 -22.63 -35.22
N ARG A 399 17.73 -22.61 -34.27
CA ARG A 399 19.03 -23.28 -34.45
C ARG A 399 18.88 -24.82 -34.60
N TYR A 400 18.02 -25.42 -33.75
CA TYR A 400 17.71 -26.84 -33.84
C TYR A 400 17.05 -27.23 -35.15
N ALA A 401 16.09 -26.41 -35.65
CA ALA A 401 15.39 -26.66 -36.88
C ALA A 401 16.35 -26.70 -38.12
N SER A 402 17.33 -25.78 -38.14
CA SER A 402 18.28 -25.64 -39.25
C SER A 402 19.54 -26.52 -39.15
N ALA A 403 19.71 -27.27 -38.03
CA ALA A 403 20.93 -28.05 -37.76
C ALA A 403 20.93 -29.42 -38.47
N SER A 404 22.15 -29.94 -38.74
CA SER A 404 22.36 -31.33 -39.19
C SER A 404 21.89 -32.35 -38.15
N ALA A 405 21.65 -33.62 -38.53
CA ALA A 405 21.26 -34.67 -37.58
C ALA A 405 22.26 -34.84 -36.41
N ALA A 406 23.56 -34.75 -36.67
CA ALA A 406 24.60 -34.82 -35.66
C ALA A 406 24.60 -33.63 -34.71
N ASP A 407 24.33 -32.42 -35.19
CA ASP A 407 24.28 -31.21 -34.38
C ASP A 407 22.97 -31.08 -33.57
N LYS A 408 21.86 -31.62 -34.08
CA LYS A 408 20.59 -31.73 -33.34
C LYS A 408 20.76 -32.49 -32.06
N VAL A 409 21.55 -33.57 -32.03
CA VAL A 409 21.86 -34.32 -30.78
C VAL A 409 22.57 -33.45 -29.75
N LYS A 410 23.45 -32.53 -30.16
CA LYS A 410 24.18 -31.61 -29.28
C LYS A 410 23.31 -30.44 -28.77
N ILE A 411 22.39 -29.95 -29.64
CA ILE A 411 21.53 -28.79 -29.30
C ILE A 411 20.35 -29.20 -28.41
N LYS A 412 19.80 -30.41 -28.62
CA LYS A 412 18.60 -30.88 -27.94
C LYS A 412 18.64 -30.73 -26.40
N PRO A 413 19.72 -31.12 -25.67
CA PRO A 413 19.75 -30.98 -24.22
C PRO A 413 19.64 -29.51 -23.74
N SER A 414 20.24 -28.57 -24.48
CA SER A 414 20.13 -27.14 -24.18
C SER A 414 18.70 -26.65 -24.41
N LEU A 415 18.08 -27.01 -25.50
CA LEU A 415 16.70 -26.64 -25.80
C LEU A 415 15.71 -27.21 -24.77
N ASP A 416 15.87 -28.50 -24.42
CA ASP A 416 15.02 -29.15 -23.42
C ASP A 416 15.15 -28.47 -22.04
N ASN A 417 16.37 -28.12 -21.61
CA ASN A 417 16.63 -27.39 -20.36
C ASN A 417 15.98 -25.98 -20.36
N ILE A 418 16.17 -25.19 -21.41
CA ILE A 418 15.55 -23.86 -21.54
C ILE A 418 14.02 -23.98 -21.53
N THR A 419 13.47 -24.96 -22.27
CA THR A 419 12.02 -25.20 -22.32
C THR A 419 11.47 -25.59 -20.94
N ALA A 420 12.17 -26.43 -20.18
CA ALA A 420 11.76 -26.79 -18.82
C ALA A 420 11.76 -25.58 -17.87
N LYS A 421 12.81 -24.74 -17.94
CA LYS A 421 12.89 -23.49 -17.14
C LYS A 421 11.77 -22.52 -17.52
N TYR A 422 11.51 -22.33 -18.80
CA TYR A 422 10.43 -21.48 -19.29
C TYR A 422 9.07 -21.94 -18.76
N ASN A 423 8.76 -23.26 -18.90
CA ASN A 423 7.47 -23.78 -18.47
C ASN A 423 7.27 -23.67 -16.96
N LYS A 424 8.33 -23.92 -16.17
CA LYS A 424 8.28 -23.74 -14.70
C LYS A 424 8.00 -22.27 -14.34
N LEU A 425 8.81 -21.36 -14.87
CA LEU A 425 8.66 -19.94 -14.57
C LEU A 425 7.30 -19.40 -15.04
N LYS A 426 6.79 -19.87 -16.18
CA LYS A 426 5.44 -19.54 -16.69
C LYS A 426 4.35 -19.93 -15.68
N ALA A 427 4.42 -21.15 -15.13
CA ALA A 427 3.47 -21.59 -14.11
C ALA A 427 3.55 -20.74 -12.84
N ASP A 428 4.78 -20.39 -12.40
CA ASP A 428 5.00 -19.50 -11.24
C ASP A 428 4.43 -18.10 -11.50
N VAL A 429 4.61 -17.54 -12.70
CA VAL A 429 4.03 -16.25 -13.12
C VAL A 429 2.50 -16.32 -13.12
N GLU A 430 1.90 -17.38 -13.63
CA GLU A 430 0.44 -17.55 -13.63
C GLU A 430 -0.13 -17.64 -12.20
N LYS A 431 0.54 -18.36 -11.31
CA LYS A 431 0.19 -18.42 -9.87
C LYS A 431 0.27 -17.05 -9.22
N ALA A 432 1.41 -16.37 -9.38
CA ALA A 432 1.61 -15.02 -8.84
C ALA A 432 0.56 -14.03 -9.38
N ASN A 433 0.22 -14.12 -10.66
CA ASN A 433 -0.80 -13.27 -11.26
C ASN A 433 -2.19 -13.45 -10.61
N LYS A 434 -2.59 -14.70 -10.31
CA LYS A 434 -3.86 -14.99 -9.62
C LYS A 434 -3.86 -14.41 -8.19
N GLU A 435 -2.75 -14.55 -7.46
CA GLU A 435 -2.62 -13.97 -6.12
C GLU A 435 -2.66 -12.44 -6.15
N ILE A 436 -2.02 -11.81 -7.15
CA ILE A 436 -2.07 -10.36 -7.37
C ILE A 436 -3.50 -9.90 -7.70
N ASP A 437 -4.23 -10.63 -8.57
CA ASP A 437 -5.61 -10.32 -8.91
C ASP A 437 -6.51 -10.40 -7.67
N ARG A 438 -6.33 -11.42 -6.83
CA ARG A 438 -7.00 -11.53 -5.53
C ARG A 438 -6.67 -10.33 -4.65
N GLY A 439 -5.41 -9.94 -4.53
CA GLY A 439 -5.00 -8.78 -3.74
C GLY A 439 -5.69 -7.48 -4.19
N PHE A 440 -5.85 -7.27 -5.49
CA PHE A 440 -6.62 -6.13 -6.00
C PHE A 440 -8.11 -6.25 -5.69
N ALA A 441 -8.69 -7.45 -5.70
CA ALA A 441 -10.07 -7.66 -5.29
C ALA A 441 -10.28 -7.30 -3.80
N GLU A 442 -9.30 -7.60 -2.94
CA GLU A 442 -9.38 -7.24 -1.52
C GLU A 442 -9.28 -5.71 -1.31
N TYR A 443 -8.44 -4.98 -2.07
CA TYR A 443 -8.47 -3.51 -2.06
C TYR A 443 -9.84 -2.95 -2.46
N LEU A 444 -10.48 -3.53 -3.48
CA LEU A 444 -11.81 -3.10 -3.91
C LEU A 444 -12.85 -3.31 -2.82
N LYS A 445 -12.77 -4.37 -2.04
CA LYS A 445 -13.63 -4.59 -0.88
C LYS A 445 -13.47 -3.53 0.20
N VAL A 446 -12.22 -3.07 0.44
CA VAL A 446 -12.00 -1.92 1.35
C VAL A 446 -12.71 -0.68 0.81
N LEU A 447 -12.61 -0.42 -0.50
CA LEU A 447 -13.23 0.75 -1.12
C LEU A 447 -14.76 0.65 -1.26
N GLU A 448 -15.34 -0.56 -1.30
CA GLU A 448 -16.79 -0.76 -1.15
C GLU A 448 -17.28 -0.30 0.22
N LEU A 449 -16.50 -0.58 1.28
CA LEU A 449 -16.82 -0.18 2.65
C LEU A 449 -16.43 1.27 2.96
N LYS A 450 -15.37 1.79 2.31
CA LYS A 450 -14.83 3.15 2.48
C LYS A 450 -14.46 3.76 1.13
N PRO A 451 -15.42 4.26 0.34
CA PRO A 451 -15.19 4.66 -1.05
C PRO A 451 -14.19 5.81 -1.25
N GLN A 452 -13.98 6.65 -0.23
CA GLN A 452 -13.11 7.82 -0.28
C GLN A 452 -11.77 7.63 0.47
N ASP A 453 -11.38 6.41 0.79
CA ASP A 453 -10.12 6.15 1.47
C ASP A 453 -8.93 6.44 0.52
N LYS A 454 -8.41 7.67 0.62
CA LYS A 454 -7.28 8.15 -0.20
C LYS A 454 -6.01 7.33 0.02
N GLY A 455 -5.81 6.80 1.22
CA GLY A 455 -4.65 5.95 1.53
C GLY A 455 -4.69 4.65 0.73
N VAL A 456 -5.81 3.97 0.78
CA VAL A 456 -6.04 2.72 0.03
C VAL A 456 -6.00 2.95 -1.49
N LEU A 457 -6.62 4.03 -1.98
CA LEU A 457 -6.57 4.38 -3.41
C LEU A 457 -5.13 4.64 -3.88
N SER A 458 -4.33 5.36 -3.08
CA SER A 458 -2.92 5.64 -3.39
C SER A 458 -2.06 4.38 -3.41
N GLU A 459 -2.24 3.51 -2.41
CA GLU A 459 -1.50 2.25 -2.33
C GLU A 459 -1.89 1.30 -3.48
N MET A 460 -3.19 1.15 -3.75
CA MET A 460 -3.70 0.32 -4.84
C MET A 460 -3.22 0.81 -6.20
N SER A 461 -3.23 2.11 -6.46
CA SER A 461 -2.76 2.66 -7.74
C SER A 461 -1.27 2.48 -7.94
N SER A 462 -0.47 2.66 -6.87
CA SER A 462 0.97 2.38 -6.89
C SER A 462 1.25 0.89 -7.18
N ASN A 463 0.50 -0.01 -6.56
CA ASN A 463 0.60 -1.44 -6.84
C ASN A 463 0.18 -1.78 -8.27
N TYR A 464 -0.92 -1.20 -8.79
CA TYR A 464 -1.25 -1.37 -10.21
C TYR A 464 -0.09 -0.98 -11.14
N TYR A 465 0.56 0.14 -10.86
CA TYR A 465 1.72 0.60 -11.63
C TYR A 465 2.90 -0.36 -11.51
N ASN A 466 3.24 -0.77 -10.30
CA ASN A 466 4.37 -1.67 -10.03
C ASN A 466 4.17 -3.04 -10.68
N PHE A 467 2.95 -3.57 -10.72
CA PHE A 467 2.59 -4.81 -11.39
C PHE A 467 2.26 -4.65 -12.89
N ARG A 468 2.66 -3.52 -13.49
CA ARG A 468 2.50 -3.21 -14.93
C ARG A 468 1.03 -3.17 -15.41
N ARG A 469 0.09 -2.94 -14.49
CA ARG A 469 -1.34 -2.73 -14.81
C ARG A 469 -1.62 -1.25 -15.02
N TYR A 470 -0.87 -0.64 -15.93
CA TYR A 470 -0.75 0.81 -16.09
C TYR A 470 -2.08 1.53 -16.34
N ASP A 471 -2.96 0.96 -17.14
CA ASP A 471 -4.30 1.56 -17.38
C ASP A 471 -5.13 1.66 -16.10
N LYS A 472 -5.11 0.60 -15.26
CA LYS A 472 -5.80 0.60 -13.97
C LYS A 472 -5.17 1.59 -12.98
N ALA A 473 -3.84 1.71 -12.97
CA ALA A 473 -3.12 2.69 -12.17
C ALA A 473 -3.54 4.12 -12.54
N ALA A 474 -3.50 4.46 -13.82
CA ALA A 474 -3.89 5.79 -14.33
C ALA A 474 -5.34 6.15 -13.95
N LYS A 475 -6.28 5.23 -14.16
CA LYS A 475 -7.70 5.42 -13.82
C LYS A 475 -7.93 5.59 -12.31
N THR A 476 -7.14 4.90 -11.49
CA THR A 476 -7.27 4.99 -10.02
C THR A 476 -6.69 6.31 -9.52
N TRP A 477 -5.51 6.73 -10.01
CA TRP A 477 -4.96 8.05 -9.71
C TRP A 477 -5.90 9.20 -10.14
N ALA A 478 -6.53 9.06 -11.31
CA ALA A 478 -7.50 10.07 -11.79
C ALA A 478 -8.70 10.26 -10.83
N LYS A 479 -9.13 9.20 -10.12
CA LYS A 479 -10.19 9.30 -9.09
C LYS A 479 -9.75 10.07 -7.84
N MET A 480 -8.45 10.24 -7.63
CA MET A 480 -7.89 10.92 -6.45
C MET A 480 -7.66 12.41 -6.69
N LEU A 481 -7.81 12.88 -7.95
CA LEU A 481 -7.67 14.30 -8.27
C LEU A 481 -8.67 15.12 -7.46
N ASP A 482 -8.15 16.16 -6.80
CA ASP A 482 -8.98 17.13 -6.08
C ASP A 482 -9.21 18.32 -7.00
N PRO A 483 -10.45 18.57 -7.49
CA PRO A 483 -10.74 19.67 -8.39
C PRO A 483 -10.33 21.06 -7.87
N ASN A 484 -10.22 21.19 -6.53
CA ASN A 484 -9.84 22.44 -5.88
C ASN A 484 -8.34 22.60 -5.64
N ASN A 485 -7.54 21.51 -5.79
CA ASN A 485 -6.11 21.50 -5.52
C ASN A 485 -5.36 20.55 -6.45
N GLU A 486 -5.60 20.69 -7.74
CA GLU A 486 -4.92 19.88 -8.77
C GLU A 486 -3.47 20.36 -8.99
N LYS A 487 -2.52 19.42 -8.87
CA LYS A 487 -1.09 19.69 -9.09
C LYS A 487 -0.62 19.13 -10.43
N PRO A 488 0.34 19.76 -11.09
CA PRO A 488 0.94 19.24 -12.33
C PRO A 488 1.48 17.82 -12.16
N GLU A 489 2.07 17.50 -10.99
CA GLU A 489 2.66 16.20 -10.66
C GLU A 489 1.64 15.07 -10.70
N ASP A 490 0.40 15.33 -10.27
CA ASP A 490 -0.68 14.33 -10.25
C ASP A 490 -1.00 13.88 -11.69
N TYR A 491 -1.11 14.83 -12.60
CA TYR A 491 -1.33 14.55 -14.02
C TYR A 491 -0.11 13.90 -14.68
N MET A 492 1.12 14.30 -14.29
CA MET A 492 2.34 13.67 -14.76
C MET A 492 2.38 12.18 -14.44
N GLN A 493 1.95 11.80 -13.22
CA GLN A 493 1.90 10.41 -12.79
C GLN A 493 0.90 9.60 -13.63
N ILE A 494 -0.28 10.16 -13.87
CA ILE A 494 -1.32 9.57 -14.73
C ILE A 494 -0.82 9.42 -16.17
N GLY A 495 -0.20 10.47 -16.72
CA GLY A 495 0.35 10.46 -18.08
C GLY A 495 1.44 9.41 -18.27
N ARG A 496 2.35 9.27 -17.29
CA ARG A 496 3.40 8.24 -17.30
C ARG A 496 2.81 6.82 -17.28
N ALA A 497 1.73 6.62 -16.53
CA ALA A 497 1.07 5.33 -16.51
C ALA A 497 0.46 4.99 -17.88
N TYR A 498 -0.23 5.93 -18.52
CA TYR A 498 -0.73 5.70 -19.88
C TYR A 498 0.40 5.48 -20.90
N TYR A 499 1.52 6.20 -20.78
CA TYR A 499 2.69 6.00 -21.63
C TYR A 499 3.26 4.58 -21.47
N ASN A 500 3.48 4.11 -20.24
CA ASN A 500 4.00 2.78 -19.96
C ASN A 500 2.99 1.67 -20.37
N GLY A 501 1.70 1.99 -20.38
CA GLY A 501 0.64 1.13 -20.91
C GLY A 501 0.42 1.26 -22.40
N GLU A 502 1.36 1.90 -23.14
CA GLU A 502 1.34 2.08 -24.60
C GLU A 502 0.13 2.86 -25.14
N LYS A 503 -0.62 3.53 -24.25
CA LYS A 503 -1.73 4.41 -24.62
C LYS A 503 -1.25 5.82 -24.94
N TYR A 504 -0.39 5.92 -25.95
CA TYR A 504 0.34 7.14 -26.26
C TYR A 504 -0.53 8.36 -26.54
N LYS A 505 -1.65 8.21 -27.26
CA LYS A 505 -2.58 9.33 -27.52
C LYS A 505 -3.21 9.88 -26.23
N THR A 506 -3.58 8.98 -25.31
CA THR A 506 -4.13 9.36 -24.01
C THR A 506 -3.05 10.02 -23.14
N ALA A 507 -1.83 9.47 -23.15
CA ALA A 507 -0.69 10.05 -22.42
C ALA A 507 -0.40 11.47 -22.90
N ASP A 508 -0.34 11.72 -24.21
CA ASP A 508 -0.19 13.06 -24.80
C ASP A 508 -1.28 14.02 -24.31
N SER A 509 -2.56 13.59 -24.35
CA SER A 509 -3.67 14.43 -23.88
C SER A 509 -3.51 14.82 -22.41
N VAL A 510 -3.09 13.89 -21.55
CA VAL A 510 -2.88 14.14 -20.12
C VAL A 510 -1.69 15.07 -19.88
N PHE A 511 -0.56 14.88 -20.57
CA PHE A 511 0.58 15.79 -20.47
C PHE A 511 0.26 17.21 -20.96
N ASN A 512 -0.60 17.33 -21.97
CA ASN A 512 -1.08 18.64 -22.43
C ASN A 512 -1.98 19.34 -21.38
N VAL A 513 -2.70 18.61 -20.51
CA VAL A 513 -3.39 19.21 -19.36
C VAL A 513 -2.37 19.85 -18.40
N VAL A 514 -1.22 19.19 -18.16
CA VAL A 514 -0.12 19.77 -17.35
C VAL A 514 0.34 21.11 -17.93
N LEU A 515 0.59 21.16 -19.25
CA LEU A 515 1.06 22.37 -19.92
C LEU A 515 0.01 23.48 -19.96
N LYS A 516 -1.28 23.15 -19.96
CA LYS A 516 -2.34 24.15 -19.80
C LYS A 516 -2.31 24.84 -18.43
N LYS A 517 -1.96 24.07 -17.37
CA LYS A 517 -1.91 24.57 -16.00
C LYS A 517 -0.57 25.23 -15.67
N SER A 518 0.50 24.70 -16.21
CA SER A 518 1.88 25.12 -15.98
C SER A 518 2.66 25.11 -17.30
N PRO A 519 2.58 26.20 -18.08
CA PRO A 519 3.19 26.28 -19.42
C PRO A 519 4.71 26.12 -19.46
N ASP A 520 5.40 26.35 -18.34
CA ASP A 520 6.86 26.24 -18.21
C ASP A 520 7.28 24.91 -17.55
N TYR A 521 6.40 23.92 -17.39
CA TYR A 521 6.70 22.65 -16.74
C TYR A 521 7.48 21.72 -17.70
N ILE A 522 8.81 21.81 -17.68
CA ILE A 522 9.72 21.13 -18.61
C ILE A 522 9.52 19.62 -18.68
N PRO A 523 9.30 18.88 -17.56
CA PRO A 523 9.10 17.43 -17.65
C PRO A 523 7.93 17.02 -18.55
N ALA A 524 6.86 17.83 -18.66
CA ALA A 524 5.73 17.50 -19.54
C ALA A 524 6.13 17.57 -21.03
N TYR A 525 6.94 18.55 -21.44
CA TYR A 525 7.46 18.62 -22.81
C TYR A 525 8.31 17.40 -23.14
N LEU A 526 9.16 16.95 -22.22
CA LEU A 526 9.97 15.75 -22.40
C LEU A 526 9.10 14.50 -22.59
N TRP A 527 8.09 14.30 -21.72
CA TRP A 527 7.22 13.15 -21.82
C TRP A 527 6.35 13.16 -23.08
N ILE A 528 5.93 14.34 -23.54
CA ILE A 528 5.28 14.50 -24.85
C ILE A 528 6.24 14.06 -25.95
N ALA A 529 7.46 14.54 -25.97
CA ALA A 529 8.45 14.19 -26.99
C ALA A 529 8.75 12.68 -27.01
N ARG A 530 8.94 12.06 -25.83
CA ARG A 530 9.07 10.59 -25.69
C ARG A 530 7.86 9.85 -26.21
N THR A 531 6.65 10.37 -25.95
CA THR A 531 5.38 9.76 -26.41
C THR A 531 5.33 9.73 -27.94
N TYR A 532 5.67 10.83 -28.60
CA TYR A 532 5.71 10.89 -30.06
C TYR A 532 6.85 10.06 -30.65
N SER A 533 7.99 9.92 -29.96
CA SER A 533 9.05 8.99 -30.35
C SER A 533 8.61 7.53 -30.32
N LYS A 534 7.76 7.13 -29.34
CA LYS A 534 7.17 5.79 -29.30
C LYS A 534 6.10 5.56 -30.37
N MET A 535 5.40 6.61 -30.79
CA MET A 535 4.41 6.55 -31.86
C MET A 535 5.06 6.41 -33.26
N ASP A 536 6.32 6.81 -33.41
CA ASP A 536 7.11 6.75 -34.65
C ASP A 536 8.53 6.22 -34.33
N PRO A 537 8.68 4.93 -33.94
CA PRO A 537 9.94 4.36 -33.45
C PRO A 537 11.10 4.49 -34.44
N ASP A 538 10.82 4.27 -35.72
CA ASP A 538 11.81 4.37 -36.81
C ASP A 538 12.05 5.82 -37.26
N SER A 539 11.39 6.78 -36.65
CA SER A 539 11.44 8.20 -37.02
C SER A 539 11.14 8.48 -38.49
N LYS A 540 10.31 7.61 -39.12
CA LYS A 540 9.96 7.73 -40.56
C LYS A 540 9.12 8.96 -40.82
N LEU A 541 8.15 9.23 -39.96
CA LEU A 541 7.24 10.37 -40.07
C LEU A 541 7.81 11.63 -39.39
N GLY A 542 8.80 11.50 -38.52
CA GLY A 542 9.44 12.60 -37.81
C GLY A 542 8.52 13.25 -36.76
N LEU A 543 7.57 12.51 -36.19
CA LEU A 543 6.55 13.04 -35.28
C LEU A 543 7.14 13.65 -34.01
N ALA A 544 8.20 13.10 -33.47
CA ALA A 544 8.83 13.57 -32.24
C ALA A 544 9.76 14.78 -32.45
N LYS A 545 10.27 15.00 -33.68
CA LYS A 545 11.18 16.11 -33.98
C LYS A 545 10.66 17.47 -33.47
N PRO A 546 9.48 17.96 -33.88
CA PRO A 546 8.97 19.25 -33.43
C PRO A 546 8.72 19.31 -31.91
N LYS A 547 8.52 18.18 -31.27
CA LYS A 547 8.30 18.10 -29.81
C LYS A 547 9.60 18.29 -29.05
N PHE A 548 10.70 17.67 -29.50
CA PHE A 548 12.03 17.87 -28.93
C PHE A 548 12.56 19.28 -29.23
N GLU A 549 12.30 19.84 -30.40
CA GLU A 549 12.65 21.23 -30.72
C GLU A 549 11.92 22.22 -29.78
N LYS A 550 10.64 21.96 -29.51
CA LYS A 550 9.85 22.76 -28.57
C LYS A 550 10.39 22.64 -27.14
N LEU A 551 10.75 21.43 -26.70
CA LEU A 551 11.40 21.21 -25.41
C LEU A 551 12.64 22.08 -25.28
N ILE A 552 13.56 22.05 -26.26
CA ILE A 552 14.77 22.87 -26.24
C ILE A 552 14.43 24.37 -26.18
N GLN A 553 13.43 24.81 -26.96
CA GLN A 553 13.00 26.20 -26.99
C GLN A 553 12.60 26.70 -25.59
N VAL A 554 11.91 25.86 -24.81
CA VAL A 554 11.42 26.25 -23.47
C VAL A 554 12.52 26.06 -22.42
N ALA A 555 13.24 24.93 -22.46
CA ALA A 555 14.26 24.57 -21.50
C ALA A 555 15.50 25.50 -21.52
N ARG A 556 15.81 26.13 -22.67
CA ARG A 556 16.97 27.03 -22.81
C ARG A 556 16.91 28.29 -21.94
N LYS A 557 15.77 28.61 -21.31
CA LYS A 557 15.68 29.74 -20.36
C LYS A 557 16.60 29.52 -19.16
N ASP A 558 16.76 28.25 -18.76
CA ASP A 558 17.72 27.80 -17.75
C ASP A 558 18.28 26.45 -18.19
N SER A 559 19.30 26.49 -19.06
CA SER A 559 19.83 25.29 -19.71
C SER A 559 20.49 24.33 -18.75
N LEU A 560 21.12 24.82 -17.68
CA LEU A 560 21.82 23.98 -16.71
C LEU A 560 20.81 23.32 -15.74
N ALA A 561 19.74 24.03 -15.33
CA ALA A 561 18.69 23.42 -14.51
C ALA A 561 17.92 22.33 -15.27
N ASN A 562 17.85 22.40 -16.61
CA ASN A 562 17.15 21.46 -17.48
C ASN A 562 18.14 20.62 -18.33
N GLU A 563 19.36 20.41 -17.82
CA GLU A 563 20.44 19.75 -18.55
C GLU A 563 20.07 18.36 -19.06
N ALA A 564 19.47 17.53 -18.21
CA ALA A 564 19.12 16.17 -18.53
C ALA A 564 18.11 16.08 -19.70
N GLU A 565 17.10 16.94 -19.69
CA GLU A 565 16.07 17.02 -20.73
C GLU A 565 16.64 17.54 -22.04
N MET A 566 17.52 18.53 -21.97
CA MET A 566 18.19 19.09 -23.15
C MET A 566 19.15 18.08 -23.79
N ILE A 567 19.91 17.35 -23.00
CA ILE A 567 20.81 16.29 -23.48
C ILE A 567 20.04 15.19 -24.20
N GLU A 568 18.88 14.77 -23.64
CA GLU A 568 18.03 13.79 -24.32
C GLU A 568 17.48 14.34 -25.65
N ALA A 569 17.05 15.59 -25.64
CA ALA A 569 16.54 16.24 -26.85
C ALA A 569 17.62 16.37 -27.94
N PHE A 570 18.84 16.81 -27.58
CA PHE A 570 19.95 16.87 -28.53
C PHE A 570 20.33 15.49 -29.07
N GLY A 571 20.35 14.48 -28.18
CA GLY A 571 20.62 13.10 -28.59
C GLY A 571 19.61 12.57 -29.62
N TYR A 572 18.31 12.77 -29.35
CA TYR A 572 17.26 12.39 -30.30
C TYR A 572 17.38 13.13 -31.63
N LEU A 573 17.54 14.47 -31.60
CA LEU A 573 17.61 15.28 -32.81
C LEU A 573 18.89 14.99 -33.61
N GLY A 574 20.02 14.78 -32.91
CA GLY A 574 21.26 14.34 -33.54
C GLY A 574 21.06 13.01 -34.31
N TYR A 575 20.46 12.02 -33.65
CA TYR A 575 20.14 10.73 -34.25
C TYR A 575 19.14 10.88 -35.41
N TYR A 576 18.04 11.63 -35.21
CA TYR A 576 17.04 11.88 -36.26
C TYR A 576 17.69 12.45 -37.52
N HIS A 577 18.48 13.52 -37.41
CA HIS A 577 19.15 14.17 -38.55
C HIS A 577 20.20 13.24 -39.21
N MET A 578 20.89 12.42 -38.41
CA MET A 578 21.80 11.40 -38.94
C MET A 578 21.06 10.37 -39.77
N THR A 579 19.86 9.90 -39.37
CA THR A 579 19.07 8.92 -40.12
C THR A 579 18.48 9.49 -41.42
N LYS A 580 18.34 10.81 -41.49
CA LYS A 580 17.90 11.55 -42.69
C LYS A 580 19.07 12.09 -43.57
N ASP A 581 20.29 11.63 -43.28
CA ASP A 581 21.53 12.00 -43.98
C ASP A 581 21.85 13.53 -43.93
N ASN A 582 21.21 14.21 -42.94
CA ASN A 582 21.52 15.61 -42.67
C ASN A 582 22.65 15.71 -41.63
N TYR A 583 23.87 15.39 -42.07
CA TYR A 583 25.04 15.18 -41.21
C TYR A 583 25.50 16.45 -40.49
N SER A 584 25.41 17.63 -41.17
CA SER A 584 25.81 18.91 -40.58
C SER A 584 25.00 19.24 -39.33
N THR A 585 23.66 19.16 -39.45
CA THR A 585 22.76 19.42 -38.32
C THR A 585 22.88 18.35 -37.22
N SER A 586 23.08 17.08 -37.59
CA SER A 586 23.36 16.01 -36.64
C SER A 586 24.59 16.33 -35.80
N LYS A 587 25.70 16.74 -36.44
CA LYS A 587 26.94 17.09 -35.78
C LYS A 587 26.76 18.26 -34.82
N GLU A 588 26.01 19.29 -35.23
CA GLU A 588 25.70 20.44 -34.37
C GLU A 588 25.03 20.01 -33.08
N TYR A 589 24.02 19.14 -33.13
CA TYR A 589 23.33 18.66 -31.91
C TYR A 589 24.26 17.86 -31.00
N TYR A 590 25.11 16.99 -31.53
CA TYR A 590 26.08 16.25 -30.72
C TYR A 590 27.15 17.16 -30.09
N ASN A 591 27.59 18.22 -30.78
CA ASN A 591 28.45 19.21 -30.20
C ASN A 591 27.78 20.00 -29.06
N ARG A 592 26.52 20.36 -29.23
CA ARG A 592 25.72 21.00 -28.15
C ARG A 592 25.65 20.14 -26.90
N MET A 593 25.61 18.80 -27.01
CA MET A 593 25.69 17.92 -25.85
C MET A 593 27.00 18.06 -25.08
N ILE A 594 28.10 18.23 -25.81
CA ILE A 594 29.44 18.36 -25.23
C ILE A 594 29.62 19.75 -24.56
N GLU A 595 29.00 20.77 -25.16
CA GLU A 595 29.20 22.18 -24.80
C GLU A 595 28.24 22.64 -23.70
N LEU A 596 27.13 21.93 -23.47
CA LEU A 596 26.05 22.34 -22.53
C LEU A 596 26.57 22.48 -21.10
N ASP A 597 27.31 21.49 -20.62
CA ASP A 597 28.14 21.56 -19.40
C ASP A 597 29.54 20.99 -19.67
N PRO A 598 30.52 21.85 -19.84
CA PRO A 598 31.88 21.41 -20.08
C PRO A 598 32.53 20.61 -18.96
N ASN A 599 31.94 20.60 -17.75
CA ASN A 599 32.45 19.83 -16.62
C ASN A 599 31.77 18.44 -16.50
N ASN A 600 30.64 18.23 -17.15
CA ASN A 600 29.93 16.98 -17.10
C ASN A 600 30.52 15.94 -18.05
N LYS A 601 31.26 14.98 -17.50
CA LYS A 601 31.92 13.90 -18.25
C LYS A 601 30.92 13.03 -19.01
N GLU A 602 29.74 12.76 -18.43
CA GLU A 602 28.74 11.88 -19.04
C GLU A 602 28.16 12.50 -20.31
N ASN A 603 27.87 13.80 -20.30
CA ASN A 603 27.38 14.49 -21.47
C ASN A 603 28.43 14.51 -22.59
N LYS A 604 29.71 14.72 -22.25
CA LYS A 604 30.80 14.60 -23.21
C LYS A 604 30.90 13.21 -23.82
N ILE A 605 30.81 12.16 -23.00
CA ILE A 605 30.79 10.76 -23.45
C ILE A 605 29.61 10.52 -24.41
N ARG A 606 28.43 10.97 -24.10
CA ARG A 606 27.24 10.85 -24.96
C ARG A 606 27.42 11.61 -26.28
N GLY A 607 27.90 12.84 -26.22
CA GLY A 607 28.15 13.65 -27.40
C GLY A 607 29.23 13.05 -28.32
N TYR A 608 30.38 12.63 -27.75
CA TYR A 608 31.42 11.95 -28.54
C TYR A 608 30.95 10.60 -29.10
N ASN A 609 30.15 9.85 -28.38
CA ASN A 609 29.55 8.62 -28.91
C ASN A 609 28.66 8.92 -30.14
N GLY A 610 27.82 9.98 -30.05
CA GLY A 610 27.03 10.45 -31.19
C GLY A 610 27.87 10.87 -32.38
N LEU A 611 28.95 11.65 -32.15
CA LEU A 611 29.88 12.04 -33.21
C LEU A 611 30.59 10.83 -33.81
N GLY A 612 31.04 9.88 -32.99
CA GLY A 612 31.67 8.64 -33.45
C GLY A 612 30.78 7.82 -34.36
N LEU A 613 29.50 7.65 -33.97
CA LEU A 613 28.50 6.95 -34.79
C LEU A 613 28.18 7.71 -36.08
N LEU A 614 28.09 9.04 -36.03
CA LEU A 614 27.85 9.88 -37.20
C LEU A 614 28.98 9.72 -38.23
N GLU A 615 30.21 9.85 -37.83
CA GLU A 615 31.36 9.70 -38.71
C GLU A 615 31.50 8.27 -39.28
N LEU A 616 31.13 7.27 -38.46
CA LEU A 616 31.07 5.87 -38.92
C LEU A 616 30.00 5.65 -39.99
N ARG A 617 28.81 6.26 -39.83
CA ARG A 617 27.74 6.23 -40.83
C ARG A 617 28.19 6.92 -42.14
N MET A 618 28.88 8.08 -42.03
CA MET A 618 29.41 8.79 -43.18
C MET A 618 30.46 7.93 -43.91
N ALA A 619 31.34 7.24 -43.19
CA ALA A 619 32.27 6.28 -43.76
C ALA A 619 31.54 5.13 -44.50
N GLY A 620 30.44 4.66 -43.94
CA GLY A 620 29.60 3.61 -44.56
C GLY A 620 28.97 4.05 -45.88
N ASN A 621 28.48 5.28 -45.93
CA ASN A 621 27.81 5.85 -47.11
C ASN A 621 28.79 6.40 -48.17
N GLU A 622 30.08 6.51 -47.88
CA GLU A 622 31.07 6.95 -48.83
C GLU A 622 31.35 5.88 -49.90
N LYS A 623 31.44 6.31 -51.13
CA LYS A 623 31.55 5.39 -52.29
C LYS A 623 32.96 4.84 -52.48
N THR A 624 33.97 5.62 -52.19
CA THR A 624 35.37 5.26 -52.41
C THR A 624 36.09 4.85 -51.14
N ASN A 625 37.01 3.89 -51.23
CA ASN A 625 37.76 3.44 -50.07
C ASN A 625 38.67 4.59 -49.52
N GLU A 626 39.25 5.40 -50.37
CA GLU A 626 40.05 6.57 -49.96
C GLU A 626 39.19 7.60 -49.24
N GLY A 627 37.94 7.86 -49.71
CA GLY A 627 37.01 8.77 -49.10
C GLY A 627 36.49 8.32 -47.71
N ARG A 628 36.51 7.01 -47.42
CA ARG A 628 36.14 6.44 -46.13
C ARG A 628 37.12 6.72 -45.01
N LEU A 629 38.43 6.73 -45.35
CA LEU A 629 39.50 6.82 -44.34
C LEU A 629 39.45 8.07 -43.43
N PRO A 630 39.18 9.29 -43.92
CA PRO A 630 39.04 10.47 -43.10
C PRO A 630 37.89 10.35 -42.06
N TYR A 631 36.76 9.74 -42.40
CA TYR A 631 35.64 9.55 -41.51
C TYR A 631 35.94 8.49 -40.45
N LEU A 632 36.60 7.38 -40.81
CA LEU A 632 37.06 6.38 -39.84
C LEU A 632 38.04 6.95 -38.84
N ALA A 633 38.99 7.81 -39.28
CA ALA A 633 39.91 8.50 -38.39
C ALA A 633 39.21 9.44 -37.41
N LYS A 634 38.18 10.21 -37.87
CA LYS A 634 37.40 11.09 -37.00
C LYS A 634 36.52 10.27 -36.02
N SER A 635 35.99 9.15 -36.43
CA SER A 635 35.25 8.25 -35.54
C SER A 635 36.17 7.68 -34.46
N THR A 636 37.38 7.24 -34.84
CA THR A 636 38.39 6.78 -33.86
C THR A 636 38.80 7.88 -32.88
N ASP A 637 38.98 9.12 -33.32
CA ASP A 637 39.27 10.27 -32.46
C ASP A 637 38.15 10.52 -31.43
N ALA A 638 36.87 10.46 -31.89
CA ALA A 638 35.73 10.64 -30.99
C ALA A 638 35.69 9.56 -29.90
N TYR A 639 35.86 8.28 -30.24
CA TYR A 639 35.90 7.21 -29.23
C TYR A 639 37.17 7.26 -28.37
N SER A 640 38.28 7.73 -28.87
CA SER A 640 39.48 7.95 -28.08
C SER A 640 39.30 9.04 -27.02
N LYS A 641 38.55 10.10 -27.33
CA LYS A 641 38.13 11.11 -26.36
C LYS A 641 37.24 10.54 -25.26
N ILE A 642 36.38 9.55 -25.56
CA ILE A 642 35.64 8.82 -24.53
C ILE A 642 36.59 8.06 -23.61
N LEU A 643 37.59 7.35 -24.18
CA LEU A 643 38.57 6.61 -23.37
C LEU A 643 39.46 7.51 -22.53
N ALA A 644 39.71 8.75 -22.97
CA ALA A 644 40.43 9.76 -22.16
C ALA A 644 39.59 10.20 -20.94
N LEU A 645 38.27 10.22 -21.05
CA LEU A 645 37.35 10.56 -19.96
C LEU A 645 37.04 9.33 -19.06
N ASP A 646 36.91 8.15 -19.67
CA ASP A 646 36.62 6.87 -19.01
C ASP A 646 37.47 5.74 -19.65
N PRO A 647 38.68 5.47 -19.11
CA PRO A 647 39.58 4.43 -19.64
C PRO A 647 39.01 3.02 -19.66
N ASN A 648 37.96 2.76 -18.88
CA ASN A 648 37.34 1.44 -18.76
C ASN A 648 36.09 1.27 -19.62
N ASN A 649 35.74 2.26 -20.44
CA ASN A 649 34.58 2.22 -21.29
C ASN A 649 34.62 1.07 -22.33
N ALA A 650 33.92 -0.02 -22.02
CA ALA A 650 33.93 -1.23 -22.85
C ALA A 650 33.32 -0.98 -24.23
N SER A 651 32.29 -0.12 -24.33
CA SER A 651 31.65 0.24 -25.60
C SER A 651 32.62 0.97 -26.53
N ALA A 652 33.31 1.97 -26.04
CA ALA A 652 34.28 2.71 -26.81
C ALA A 652 35.45 1.82 -27.28
N LYS A 653 35.97 0.93 -26.41
CA LYS A 653 36.99 -0.06 -26.81
C LYS A 653 36.52 -0.98 -27.95
N SER A 654 35.29 -1.46 -27.81
CA SER A 654 34.65 -2.33 -28.84
C SER A 654 34.50 -1.59 -30.18
N GLN A 655 34.05 -0.33 -30.14
CA GLN A 655 33.89 0.48 -31.35
C GLN A 655 35.26 0.78 -32.02
N ILE A 656 36.30 1.13 -31.30
CA ILE A 656 37.66 1.34 -31.85
C ILE A 656 38.16 0.05 -32.51
N ASN A 657 37.98 -1.11 -31.91
CA ASN A 657 38.36 -2.37 -32.52
C ASN A 657 37.59 -2.64 -33.82
N TYR A 658 36.27 -2.39 -33.82
CA TYR A 658 35.46 -2.49 -35.03
C TYR A 658 35.94 -1.55 -36.14
N ILE A 659 36.22 -0.28 -35.79
CA ILE A 659 36.71 0.71 -36.77
C ILE A 659 38.07 0.29 -37.31
N ARG A 660 38.96 -0.23 -36.49
CA ARG A 660 40.28 -0.72 -36.90
C ARG A 660 40.16 -1.89 -37.90
N ASP A 661 39.29 -2.83 -37.62
CA ASP A 661 38.98 -3.96 -38.56
C ASP A 661 38.43 -3.42 -39.89
N PHE A 662 37.53 -2.43 -39.81
CA PHE A 662 36.96 -1.78 -40.98
C PHE A 662 38.01 -1.06 -41.81
N GLU A 663 38.87 -0.24 -41.17
CA GLU A 663 39.99 0.46 -41.82
C GLU A 663 40.94 -0.51 -42.48
N ALA A 664 41.29 -1.63 -41.86
CA ALA A 664 42.16 -2.63 -42.41
C ALA A 664 41.60 -3.26 -43.68
N GLN A 665 40.27 -3.47 -43.75
CA GLN A 665 39.60 -3.95 -44.96
C GLN A 665 39.63 -2.91 -46.09
N VAL A 666 39.32 -1.66 -45.75
CA VAL A 666 39.38 -0.54 -46.72
C VAL A 666 40.77 -0.40 -47.33
N LYS A 667 41.87 -0.44 -46.50
CA LYS A 667 43.26 -0.37 -46.95
C LYS A 667 43.68 -1.54 -47.86
N LYS A 668 43.06 -2.70 -47.70
CA LYS A 668 43.26 -3.87 -48.60
C LYS A 668 42.45 -3.78 -49.89
N GLY A 669 41.77 -2.68 -50.16
CA GLY A 669 40.92 -2.52 -51.35
C GLY A 669 39.59 -3.33 -51.28
N ILE A 670 39.28 -3.85 -50.10
CA ILE A 670 37.99 -4.59 -49.90
C ILE A 670 36.92 -3.55 -49.60
N ASN A 671 35.84 -3.58 -50.37
CA ASN A 671 34.67 -2.79 -50.05
C ASN A 671 33.88 -3.52 -48.92
N PRO A 672 33.86 -3.04 -47.70
CA PRO A 672 33.22 -3.72 -46.59
C PRO A 672 31.68 -3.76 -46.68
N ASN A 673 31.08 -3.01 -47.59
CA ASN A 673 29.65 -3.08 -47.91
C ASN A 673 29.36 -4.03 -49.07
N GLU A 674 30.37 -4.59 -49.71
CA GLU A 674 30.22 -5.50 -50.84
C GLU A 674 30.12 -6.93 -50.36
N ILE A 675 29.12 -7.67 -50.86
CA ILE A 675 29.02 -9.11 -50.72
C ILE A 675 29.14 -9.78 -52.07
N LYS A 676 29.71 -10.96 -52.09
CA LYS A 676 29.83 -11.79 -53.29
C LYS A 676 29.67 -13.26 -52.97
N GLY A 677 29.34 -14.06 -53.96
CA GLY A 677 29.23 -15.50 -53.75
C GLY A 677 28.74 -16.24 -54.96
N ILE A 678 28.45 -17.53 -54.77
CA ILE A 678 27.96 -18.43 -55.82
C ILE A 678 26.74 -19.18 -55.28
N VAL A 679 25.68 -19.27 -56.05
CA VAL A 679 24.49 -20.08 -55.77
C VAL A 679 24.51 -21.32 -56.67
N LYS A 680 24.35 -22.51 -56.07
CA LYS A 680 24.38 -23.80 -56.72
C LYS A 680 23.15 -24.65 -56.37
N ASP A 681 22.80 -25.60 -57.24
CA ASP A 681 21.84 -26.66 -56.96
C ASP A 681 22.50 -27.66 -55.95
N ALA A 682 21.84 -27.95 -54.87
CA ALA A 682 22.36 -28.82 -53.81
C ALA A 682 22.51 -30.28 -54.25
N SER A 683 21.70 -30.72 -55.21
CA SER A 683 21.69 -32.11 -55.73
C SER A 683 22.71 -32.35 -56.82
N THR A 684 22.95 -31.36 -57.67
CA THR A 684 23.78 -31.52 -58.90
C THR A 684 25.12 -30.80 -58.79
N GLY A 685 25.26 -29.84 -57.82
CA GLY A 685 26.42 -28.96 -57.71
C GLY A 685 26.55 -27.93 -58.84
N GLN A 686 25.62 -27.92 -59.83
CA GLN A 686 25.64 -26.97 -60.92
C GLN A 686 25.27 -25.57 -60.51
N PRO A 687 25.85 -24.54 -61.12
CA PRO A 687 25.52 -23.13 -60.77
C PRO A 687 24.08 -22.79 -61.21
N ILE A 688 23.39 -22.01 -60.36
CA ILE A 688 22.03 -21.53 -60.65
C ILE A 688 22.13 -20.10 -61.19
N ALA A 689 21.82 -19.91 -62.46
CA ALA A 689 21.74 -18.57 -63.04
C ALA A 689 20.41 -17.88 -62.66
N TYR A 690 20.44 -16.55 -62.57
CA TYR A 690 19.26 -15.71 -62.27
C TYR A 690 18.58 -16.02 -60.94
N ALA A 691 19.31 -16.60 -59.99
CA ALA A 691 18.84 -16.67 -58.62
C ALA A 691 18.84 -15.26 -58.02
N SER A 692 17.76 -14.89 -57.33
CA SER A 692 17.67 -13.62 -56.61
C SER A 692 18.40 -13.77 -55.26
N VAL A 693 19.32 -12.82 -55.01
CA VAL A 693 20.02 -12.65 -53.72
C VAL A 693 19.64 -11.28 -53.19
N ARG A 694 18.79 -11.22 -52.19
CA ARG A 694 18.22 -9.98 -51.65
C ARG A 694 18.56 -9.83 -50.17
N VAL A 695 18.79 -8.62 -49.74
CA VAL A 695 18.87 -8.30 -48.32
C VAL A 695 17.44 -8.18 -47.77
N LYS A 696 17.15 -8.94 -46.74
CA LYS A 696 15.81 -8.97 -46.10
C LYS A 696 15.41 -7.57 -45.66
N ASP A 697 14.16 -7.19 -45.88
CA ASP A 697 13.56 -5.92 -45.51
C ASP A 697 14.20 -4.67 -46.13
N THR A 698 14.95 -4.84 -47.25
CA THR A 698 15.54 -3.74 -48.02
C THR A 698 15.29 -3.88 -49.53
N ALA A 699 15.61 -2.84 -50.30
CA ALA A 699 15.57 -2.88 -51.76
C ALA A 699 16.87 -3.41 -52.38
N ALA A 700 17.88 -3.77 -51.59
CA ALA A 700 19.17 -4.24 -52.11
C ALA A 700 19.08 -5.69 -52.60
N GLU A 701 19.26 -5.89 -53.89
CA GLU A 701 19.12 -7.19 -54.60
C GLU A 701 20.10 -7.31 -55.74
N ALA A 702 20.56 -8.53 -56.02
CA ALA A 702 21.27 -8.89 -57.23
C ALA A 702 20.79 -10.23 -57.79
N LEU A 703 20.86 -10.41 -59.09
CA LEU A 703 20.65 -11.71 -59.74
C LEU A 703 21.99 -12.37 -60.01
N THR A 704 22.07 -13.69 -59.85
CA THR A 704 23.26 -14.44 -60.22
C THR A 704 23.46 -14.45 -61.72
N ASN A 705 24.73 -14.40 -62.16
CA ASN A 705 25.09 -14.56 -63.62
C ASN A 705 25.00 -16.04 -64.06
N SER A 706 25.39 -16.30 -65.31
CA SER A 706 25.38 -17.67 -65.92
C SER A 706 26.26 -18.67 -65.15
N LYS A 707 27.23 -18.22 -64.35
CA LYS A 707 28.10 -19.05 -63.51
C LYS A 707 27.57 -19.19 -62.11
N GLY A 708 26.35 -18.70 -61.80
CA GLY A 708 25.76 -18.68 -60.49
C GLY A 708 26.38 -17.64 -59.53
N GLU A 709 27.24 -16.74 -60.02
CA GLU A 709 27.96 -15.76 -59.21
C GLU A 709 27.11 -14.51 -59.03
N PHE A 710 27.20 -13.93 -57.84
CA PHE A 710 26.63 -12.60 -57.50
C PHE A 710 27.64 -11.72 -56.79
N LYS A 711 27.46 -10.40 -56.98
CA LYS A 711 28.26 -9.38 -56.35
C LYS A 711 27.44 -8.09 -56.32
N PHE A 712 27.21 -7.53 -55.13
CA PHE A 712 26.51 -6.25 -55.00
C PHE A 712 26.79 -5.60 -53.61
N GLU A 713 26.49 -4.31 -53.49
CA GLU A 713 26.63 -3.58 -52.24
C GLU A 713 25.37 -3.71 -51.39
N ILE A 714 25.55 -3.84 -50.07
CA ILE A 714 24.49 -3.95 -49.08
C ILE A 714 24.54 -2.76 -48.12
N PRO A 715 23.40 -2.30 -47.58
CA PRO A 715 23.35 -1.30 -46.51
C PRO A 715 24.08 -1.77 -45.25
N GLN A 716 24.57 -0.82 -44.45
CA GLN A 716 25.13 -1.15 -43.13
C GLN A 716 24.04 -1.62 -42.16
N GLY A 717 24.42 -2.52 -41.26
CA GLY A 717 23.53 -3.00 -40.19
C GLY A 717 22.51 -4.06 -40.61
N VAL A 718 22.63 -4.59 -41.85
CA VAL A 718 21.78 -5.69 -42.35
C VAL A 718 22.35 -7.03 -41.91
N GLU A 719 21.47 -7.96 -41.51
CA GLU A 719 21.89 -9.23 -40.91
C GLU A 719 21.54 -10.47 -41.74
N ILE A 720 20.60 -10.38 -42.65
CA ILE A 720 20.04 -11.54 -43.33
C ILE A 720 19.98 -11.34 -44.85
N LEU A 721 20.48 -12.34 -45.58
CA LEU A 721 20.26 -12.50 -47.02
C LEU A 721 19.15 -13.53 -47.28
N LEU A 722 18.21 -13.19 -48.13
CA LEU A 722 17.20 -14.11 -48.69
C LEU A 722 17.61 -14.50 -50.09
N ILE A 723 17.81 -15.80 -50.34
CA ILE A 723 18.23 -16.32 -51.62
C ILE A 723 17.12 -17.20 -52.16
N SER A 724 16.67 -16.95 -53.39
CA SER A 724 15.58 -17.68 -54.02
C SER A 724 15.86 -17.89 -55.52
N ALA A 725 15.38 -19.02 -56.06
CA ALA A 725 15.42 -19.32 -57.48
C ALA A 725 14.16 -20.09 -57.90
N LYS A 726 13.74 -19.95 -59.15
CA LYS A 726 12.56 -20.67 -59.65
C LYS A 726 12.79 -22.17 -59.59
N GLY A 727 11.91 -22.89 -58.89
CA GLY A 727 11.99 -24.35 -58.75
C GLY A 727 12.85 -24.81 -57.55
N PHE A 728 13.29 -23.90 -56.70
CA PHE A 728 14.09 -24.19 -55.50
C PHE A 728 13.42 -23.56 -54.26
N GLN A 729 13.69 -24.15 -53.10
CA GLN A 729 13.28 -23.59 -51.80
C GLN A 729 14.15 -22.37 -51.44
N SER A 730 13.50 -21.30 -51.00
CA SER A 730 14.20 -20.08 -50.55
C SER A 730 15.02 -20.33 -49.29
N LYS A 731 16.21 -19.71 -49.19
CA LYS A 731 17.13 -19.88 -48.07
C LYS A 731 17.49 -18.53 -47.46
N GLU A 732 17.38 -18.43 -46.13
CA GLU A 732 17.90 -17.30 -45.36
C GLU A 732 19.32 -17.59 -44.87
N ILE A 733 20.22 -16.62 -44.95
CA ILE A 733 21.61 -16.71 -44.52
C ILE A 733 21.98 -15.48 -43.72
N THR A 734 22.56 -15.70 -42.54
CA THR A 734 23.11 -14.62 -41.72
C THR A 734 24.37 -14.03 -42.38
N ILE A 735 24.42 -12.72 -42.51
CA ILE A 735 25.57 -12.00 -43.03
C ILE A 735 26.73 -12.06 -42.03
N THR A 736 27.84 -12.64 -42.47
CA THR A 736 29.06 -12.82 -41.65
C THR A 736 30.19 -11.90 -42.09
N LYS A 737 31.23 -11.81 -41.28
CA LYS A 737 32.44 -11.01 -41.57
C LYS A 737 33.16 -11.44 -42.86
N SER A 738 32.96 -12.68 -43.35
CA SER A 738 33.63 -13.19 -44.54
C SER A 738 33.15 -12.53 -45.82
N ARG A 739 31.93 -12.01 -45.86
CA ARG A 739 31.29 -11.36 -47.03
C ARG A 739 31.30 -12.19 -48.32
N VAL A 740 31.70 -13.45 -48.26
CA VAL A 740 31.71 -14.40 -49.36
C VAL A 740 30.80 -15.59 -49.03
N TYR A 741 29.85 -15.88 -49.90
CA TYR A 741 28.81 -16.89 -49.67
C TYR A 741 28.73 -17.93 -50.78
N ASN A 742 28.97 -19.18 -50.44
CA ASN A 742 28.72 -20.31 -51.31
C ASN A 742 27.43 -20.98 -50.83
N VAL A 743 26.37 -20.82 -51.60
CA VAL A 743 25.02 -21.22 -51.19
C VAL A 743 24.52 -22.36 -52.06
N SER A 744 24.01 -23.41 -51.44
CA SER A 744 23.32 -24.48 -52.16
C SER A 744 21.80 -24.42 -51.85
N LEU A 745 20.98 -24.40 -52.91
CA LEU A 745 19.52 -24.43 -52.81
C LEU A 745 19.00 -25.84 -53.10
N GLU A 746 18.02 -26.27 -52.35
CA GLU A 746 17.28 -27.52 -52.49
C GLU A 746 16.05 -27.29 -53.40
N LYS A 747 15.67 -28.31 -54.20
CA LYS A 747 14.46 -28.25 -55.04
C LYS A 747 13.17 -28.39 -54.26
#